data_c0d4b7ded1cab45c4bca28e570ccdf80
#
_entry.id   c0d4b7ded1cab45c4bca28e570ccdf80
#
_cell.length_a   1.000
_cell.length_b   1.000
_cell.length_c   1.000
_cell.angle_alpha   90.00
_cell.angle_beta   90.00
_cell.angle_gamma   90.00
#
_symmetry.space_group_name_H-M   'P 1'
#
loop_
_entity.id
_entity.type
_entity.pdbx_description
1 polymer ?
#
loop_
_entity_poly.entity_id
_entity_poly.type
_entity_poly.pdbx_seq_one_letter_code
_entity_poly.pdbx_strand_id
1 'polypeptide(L)'
;MPQLYLQNIIEDIFFDRLPAKWQGFDFVRFSKDKTLFDFQKQALQNALKGLHLYFKDKEANKQSFFNLYQNNGFAENFDYDLRRREGRKTAKYLLEYDKDYPAIDSKIPFAHFINRMSFWMATGSGKTLIIVKLIELLGKLAAEKELPEGDILFLAHRDDLLEQFKNHVEEFNRSNGEFNRSNEEFNRSNEEFNRSNFDTKINLKNLRDYERVKYENALPFSKNEITVFYYRSDLISDEQKEKIINFKNYDNGGRWYLLLDEAHKGDKEDSKRQVLYSILSRNGFLFNFSATFTDPRDFATCAFNFNLSRFVEEGYGKHIYVSEQEALAFRDETDFAPQEKQKIVLKTLLLLTYINKHFEEIRKADHSLYHRPLLLTLVNSVNKPDADLQLFFRELESLAGQKPNKMIYSQAINELVSEFSREPEFNFEEGQKIILDIEKLKKINYENILKHVFNAENSGAIEISFRPSDKSQVAFKLTTSDCYFALMKTGEMPAWLRNELDRFNINTQYETEGFFQTINRDDSDINILMGSRSFYEGWDSNRPNIVLFINIGVGRDAQKFVLQSVGRGVRIEPLKNKRKRLQNLLNANAVEEQLFENVKNLILPIESLFVFGTNAENLKEIIATLKAEKQDKNLGEAFILNPEAQKHTLFVPVYKTAERILAEERDLQKYPVSRKDFEITKKFYEFLGDKAAAVKYGCEVKVLKKAGESFEQKERYYDFSEKNLLSDPELILGRIFDYLGMKSKELEKFKTLKDEIVHFKKIRFSDGEKYNEILEAISRVKNYPKKREKEEKIDADFEATGNKEKYKQDLRQLELDFQKEVRCNGLKIKYLANHYYLPVIVSETEKIDYLNHIITVESEVRFVEQLEEYLADPDNKFTQFDWWMFSKLDQTLDEVFIPYYNSKENRMANFKPDFIFWAQKDKRYLILFVDPKGTEHTDGYRKIDGYSRIFETGEPKQSRDFSYNGFTINTKLLFKSRRGTADVLENYQKYWFNDFTEFGGRIVLQ
;
A
#
# COMPACT_ATOMS: atom_id res chain seq x y z
N MET A 1 6.42 17.96 6.30
CA MET A 1 5.23 17.15 6.64
C MET A 1 4.78 17.47 8.04
N PRO A 2 3.48 17.41 8.33
CA PRO A 2 3.07 17.28 9.70
C PRO A 2 3.69 16.00 10.30
N GLN A 3 4.21 16.10 11.50
CA GLN A 3 4.90 15.00 12.15
C GLN A 3 3.93 13.88 12.56
N LEU A 4 4.24 12.62 12.23
CA LEU A 4 3.40 11.45 12.48
C LEU A 4 3.82 10.78 13.81
N TYR A 5 3.58 11.44 14.93
CA TYR A 5 4.08 11.03 16.25
C TYR A 5 3.68 9.59 16.61
N LEU A 6 2.40 9.23 16.45
CA LEU A 6 1.94 7.89 16.79
C LEU A 6 2.62 6.82 15.95
N GLN A 7 2.76 7.05 14.64
CA GLN A 7 3.43 6.10 13.76
C GLN A 7 4.85 5.83 14.22
N ASN A 8 5.62 6.89 14.55
CA ASN A 8 6.98 6.76 15.04
C ASN A 8 7.04 5.97 16.37
N ILE A 9 6.12 6.23 17.31
CA ILE A 9 6.03 5.52 18.59
C ILE A 9 5.78 4.01 18.38
N ILE A 10 4.87 3.65 17.46
CA ILE A 10 4.48 2.25 17.26
C ILE A 10 5.39 1.48 16.31
N GLU A 11 6.15 2.16 15.44
CA GLU A 11 7.16 1.52 14.60
C GLU A 11 8.30 0.91 15.43
N ASP A 12 8.66 1.52 16.55
CA ASP A 12 9.64 0.99 17.50
C ASP A 12 9.18 -0.29 18.23
N ILE A 13 7.90 -0.65 18.13
CA ILE A 13 7.33 -1.82 18.78
C ILE A 13 7.28 -2.98 17.80
N PHE A 14 8.00 -4.04 18.12
CA PHE A 14 7.89 -5.29 17.36
C PHE A 14 6.55 -5.96 17.66
N PHE A 15 5.79 -6.28 16.61
CA PHE A 15 4.49 -6.93 16.76
C PHE A 15 4.56 -8.25 17.55
N ASP A 16 5.65 -8.99 17.37
CA ASP A 16 5.91 -10.26 18.05
C ASP A 16 6.14 -10.13 19.57
N ARG A 17 6.34 -8.92 20.07
CA ARG A 17 6.46 -8.64 21.52
C ARG A 17 5.14 -8.37 22.22
N LEU A 18 4.06 -8.22 21.46
CA LEU A 18 2.73 -8.11 22.04
C LEU A 18 2.35 -9.42 22.76
N PRO A 19 1.45 -9.37 23.75
CA PRO A 19 0.94 -10.58 24.38
C PRO A 19 0.33 -11.56 23.36
N ALA A 20 0.39 -12.86 23.60
CA ALA A 20 -0.06 -13.89 22.67
C ALA A 20 -1.49 -13.68 22.15
N LYS A 21 -2.40 -13.22 22.99
CA LYS A 21 -3.79 -12.90 22.62
C LYS A 21 -3.90 -11.78 21.60
N TRP A 22 -2.91 -10.88 21.52
CA TRP A 22 -2.84 -9.78 20.55
C TRP A 22 -2.19 -10.20 19.23
N GLN A 23 -1.52 -11.34 19.19
CA GLN A 23 -0.84 -11.86 18.01
C GLN A 23 -1.63 -12.94 17.27
N GLY A 24 -2.56 -13.61 17.95
CA GLY A 24 -3.24 -14.82 17.50
C GLY A 24 -4.25 -14.64 16.36
N PHE A 25 -4.16 -13.57 15.54
CA PHE A 25 -5.12 -13.24 14.51
C PHE A 25 -4.64 -13.63 13.11
N ASP A 26 -5.59 -14.00 12.25
CA ASP A 26 -5.33 -14.18 10.82
C ASP A 26 -5.40 -12.81 10.10
N PHE A 27 -4.23 -12.25 9.78
CA PHE A 27 -4.13 -11.01 9.02
C PHE A 27 -4.12 -11.21 7.50
N VAL A 28 -4.13 -12.42 7.02
CA VAL A 28 -3.99 -12.71 5.58
C VAL A 28 -5.36 -12.83 4.94
N ARG A 29 -6.22 -13.65 5.52
CA ARG A 29 -7.51 -13.97 4.93
C ARG A 29 -8.55 -12.90 5.29
N PHE A 30 -9.20 -12.35 4.28
CA PHE A 30 -10.39 -11.53 4.44
C PHE A 30 -11.66 -12.32 4.12
N SER A 31 -11.69 -12.98 2.97
CA SER A 31 -12.78 -13.82 2.51
C SER A 31 -12.23 -15.05 1.77
N LYS A 32 -13.12 -15.89 1.23
CA LYS A 32 -12.73 -17.05 0.41
C LYS A 32 -11.87 -16.64 -0.79
N ASP A 33 -12.22 -15.51 -1.40
CA ASP A 33 -11.63 -15.04 -2.65
C ASP A 33 -10.66 -13.87 -2.47
N LYS A 34 -10.57 -13.27 -1.27
CA LYS A 34 -9.75 -12.09 -1.01
C LYS A 34 -8.77 -12.31 0.14
N THR A 35 -7.52 -11.95 -0.12
CA THR A 35 -6.45 -11.85 0.87
C THR A 35 -6.06 -10.40 1.07
N LEU A 36 -5.64 -10.03 2.29
CA LEU A 36 -5.12 -8.70 2.58
C LEU A 36 -3.69 -8.56 2.07
N PHE A 37 -3.39 -7.39 1.52
CA PHE A 37 -2.04 -7.03 1.11
C PHE A 37 -1.16 -6.73 2.33
N ASP A 38 0.16 -6.76 2.15
CA ASP A 38 1.10 -6.56 3.26
C ASP A 38 0.93 -5.21 3.95
N PHE A 39 0.68 -4.13 3.20
CA PHE A 39 0.40 -2.81 3.80
C PHE A 39 -0.92 -2.79 4.60
N GLN A 40 -1.95 -3.53 4.18
CA GLN A 40 -3.22 -3.62 4.92
C GLN A 40 -3.03 -4.38 6.23
N LYS A 41 -2.25 -5.44 6.21
CA LYS A 41 -1.84 -6.19 7.37
C LYS A 41 -1.01 -5.34 8.33
N GLN A 42 -0.05 -4.55 7.81
CA GLN A 42 0.73 -3.63 8.61
C GLN A 42 -0.15 -2.57 9.29
N ALA A 43 -1.16 -2.03 8.57
CA ALA A 43 -2.13 -1.11 9.17
C ALA A 43 -2.86 -1.72 10.36
N LEU A 44 -3.31 -2.97 10.26
CA LEU A 44 -3.97 -3.70 11.34
C LEU A 44 -3.01 -4.00 12.51
N GLN A 45 -1.80 -4.41 12.23
CA GLN A 45 -0.77 -4.62 13.26
C GLN A 45 -0.45 -3.32 13.99
N ASN A 46 -0.36 -2.20 13.27
CA ASN A 46 -0.15 -0.89 13.88
C ASN A 46 -1.35 -0.46 14.73
N ALA A 47 -2.58 -0.75 14.29
CA ALA A 47 -3.76 -0.53 15.11
C ALA A 47 -3.68 -1.29 16.44
N LEU A 48 -3.30 -2.56 16.40
CA LEU A 48 -3.16 -3.40 17.60
C LEU A 48 -2.05 -2.89 18.53
N LYS A 49 -0.89 -2.50 17.99
CA LYS A 49 0.20 -1.91 18.77
C LYS A 49 -0.27 -0.65 19.52
N GLY A 50 -0.94 0.27 18.81
CA GLY A 50 -1.46 1.50 19.41
C GLY A 50 -2.54 1.26 20.46
N LEU A 51 -3.46 0.33 20.19
CA LEU A 51 -4.48 -0.08 21.19
C LEU A 51 -3.85 -0.72 22.41
N HIS A 52 -2.86 -1.58 22.24
CA HIS A 52 -2.16 -2.22 23.35
C HIS A 52 -1.44 -1.19 24.25
N LEU A 53 -0.84 -0.16 23.63
CA LEU A 53 -0.22 0.94 24.41
C LEU A 53 -1.24 1.76 25.19
N TYR A 54 -2.41 2.02 24.54
CA TYR A 54 -3.46 2.83 25.15
C TYR A 54 -4.19 2.09 26.29
N PHE A 55 -4.51 0.81 26.10
CA PHE A 55 -5.21 -0.04 27.08
C PHE A 55 -4.23 -0.92 27.87
N LYS A 56 -3.06 -0.38 28.17
CA LYS A 56 -2.08 -1.06 29.04
C LYS A 56 -2.74 -1.38 30.38
N ASP A 57 -2.54 -2.60 30.85
CA ASP A 57 -3.17 -3.11 32.07
C ASP A 57 -4.70 -3.18 32.02
N LYS A 58 -5.28 -3.21 30.79
CA LYS A 58 -6.73 -3.30 30.53
C LYS A 58 -7.55 -2.09 30.98
N GLU A 59 -6.90 -1.00 31.26
CA GLU A 59 -7.53 0.27 31.60
C GLU A 59 -7.07 1.39 30.66
N ALA A 60 -8.00 2.30 30.34
CA ALA A 60 -7.70 3.46 29.53
C ALA A 60 -6.85 4.46 30.32
N ASN A 61 -5.65 4.78 29.85
CA ASN A 61 -4.79 5.76 30.49
C ASN A 61 -4.36 6.85 29.50
N LYS A 62 -5.23 7.86 29.34
CA LYS A 62 -4.99 8.99 28.42
C LYS A 62 -3.68 9.71 28.71
N GLN A 63 -3.38 9.97 29.99
CA GLN A 63 -2.18 10.71 30.37
C GLN A 63 -0.91 9.92 30.09
N SER A 64 -0.85 8.63 30.43
CA SER A 64 0.30 7.79 30.12
C SER A 64 0.52 7.67 28.62
N PHE A 65 -0.56 7.53 27.84
CA PHE A 65 -0.47 7.48 26.37
C PHE A 65 0.01 8.81 25.79
N PHE A 66 -0.47 9.95 26.32
CA PHE A 66 -0.01 11.27 25.90
C PHE A 66 1.46 11.52 26.27
N ASN A 67 1.92 11.02 27.40
CA ASN A 67 3.33 11.11 27.79
C ASN A 67 4.26 10.42 26.76
N LEU A 68 3.79 9.38 26.07
CA LEU A 68 4.57 8.76 24.98
C LEU A 68 4.81 9.76 23.84
N TYR A 69 3.81 10.59 23.49
CA TYR A 69 3.97 11.63 22.47
C TYR A 69 4.97 12.69 22.94
N GLN A 70 4.88 13.14 24.18
CA GLN A 70 5.81 14.12 24.75
C GLN A 70 7.26 13.59 24.76
N ASN A 71 7.45 12.34 25.15
CA ASN A 71 8.76 11.68 25.12
C ASN A 71 9.32 11.52 23.71
N ASN A 72 8.46 11.55 22.68
CA ASN A 72 8.83 11.54 21.27
C ASN A 72 8.84 12.93 20.62
N GLY A 73 9.02 13.99 21.44
CA GLY A 73 9.23 15.34 20.94
C GLY A 73 7.96 16.12 20.61
N PHE A 74 6.77 15.65 21.01
CA PHE A 74 5.54 16.39 20.80
C PHE A 74 5.57 17.72 21.57
N ALA A 75 5.67 18.81 20.83
CA ALA A 75 5.67 20.20 21.35
C ALA A 75 4.49 21.03 20.82
N GLU A 76 3.63 20.46 19.98
CA GLU A 76 2.50 21.15 19.37
C GLU A 76 1.43 21.50 20.42
N ASN A 77 0.79 22.67 20.23
CA ASN A 77 -0.34 23.07 21.07
C ASN A 77 -1.66 22.78 20.37
N PHE A 78 -2.21 21.60 20.59
CA PHE A 78 -3.50 21.16 20.05
C PHE A 78 -4.65 21.27 21.08
N ASP A 79 -4.44 22.04 22.14
CA ASP A 79 -5.46 22.29 23.15
C ASP A 79 -6.68 22.95 22.54
N TYR A 80 -7.85 22.50 22.97
CA TYR A 80 -9.12 23.04 22.54
C TYR A 80 -9.42 24.38 23.24
N ASP A 81 -9.33 25.49 22.51
CA ASP A 81 -9.56 26.83 23.09
C ASP A 81 -11.05 27.21 23.04
N LEU A 82 -11.67 27.24 24.20
CA LEU A 82 -13.08 27.58 24.39
C LEU A 82 -13.41 29.04 24.02
N ARG A 83 -12.39 29.92 23.91
CA ARG A 83 -12.56 31.35 23.59
C ARG A 83 -12.56 31.63 22.09
N ARG A 84 -11.99 30.75 21.27
CA ARG A 84 -12.00 30.90 19.81
C ARG A 84 -13.44 30.90 19.29
N ARG A 85 -13.72 31.72 18.24
CA ARG A 85 -15.08 31.88 17.67
C ARG A 85 -15.72 30.54 17.27
N GLU A 86 -14.93 29.62 16.77
CA GLU A 86 -15.35 28.29 16.38
C GLU A 86 -15.54 27.38 17.61
N GLY A 87 -14.62 27.45 18.57
CA GLY A 87 -14.70 26.73 19.83
C GLY A 87 -15.91 27.13 20.67
N ARG A 88 -16.32 28.42 20.68
CA ARG A 88 -17.52 28.86 21.41
C ARG A 88 -18.81 28.17 20.97
N LYS A 89 -18.96 27.83 19.70
CA LYS A 89 -20.15 27.15 19.19
C LYS A 89 -20.26 25.70 19.67
N THR A 90 -19.14 25.06 19.94
CA THR A 90 -19.06 23.65 20.32
C THR A 90 -18.69 23.46 21.80
N ALA A 91 -18.21 24.51 22.47
CA ALA A 91 -17.87 24.51 23.90
C ALA A 91 -19.01 24.01 24.79
N LYS A 92 -20.27 24.38 24.46
CA LYS A 92 -21.47 23.95 25.23
C LYS A 92 -21.55 22.43 25.35
N TYR A 93 -21.11 21.67 24.34
CA TYR A 93 -21.16 20.21 24.37
C TYR A 93 -20.09 19.65 25.29
N LEU A 94 -18.85 20.15 25.22
CA LEU A 94 -17.75 19.70 26.07
C LEU A 94 -17.95 20.08 27.55
N LEU A 95 -18.53 21.25 27.80
CA LEU A 95 -18.82 21.74 29.16
C LEU A 95 -19.88 20.89 29.89
N GLU A 96 -20.77 20.21 29.16
CA GLU A 96 -21.69 19.24 29.76
C GLU A 96 -20.99 17.96 30.25
N TYR A 97 -19.75 17.70 29.77
CA TYR A 97 -18.89 16.57 30.10
C TYR A 97 -17.58 17.03 30.79
N ASP A 98 -17.70 18.02 31.70
CA ASP A 98 -16.59 18.68 32.37
C ASP A 98 -15.66 17.73 33.12
N LYS A 99 -16.19 16.62 33.65
CA LYS A 99 -15.43 15.57 34.32
C LYS A 99 -14.46 14.84 33.35
N ASP A 100 -14.89 14.64 32.13
CA ASP A 100 -14.10 13.97 31.08
C ASP A 100 -13.20 14.97 30.31
N TYR A 101 -13.63 16.25 30.27
CA TYR A 101 -12.97 17.34 29.56
C TYR A 101 -12.75 18.57 30.44
N PRO A 102 -11.96 18.45 31.51
CA PRO A 102 -11.69 19.59 32.40
C PRO A 102 -10.95 20.71 31.67
N ALA A 103 -11.46 21.92 31.82
CA ALA A 103 -10.85 23.10 31.22
C ALA A 103 -9.87 23.77 32.20
N ILE A 104 -8.68 24.09 31.73
CA ILE A 104 -7.65 24.87 32.45
C ILE A 104 -7.45 26.17 31.65
N ASP A 105 -7.62 27.32 32.27
CA ASP A 105 -7.49 28.65 31.64
C ASP A 105 -8.30 28.79 30.32
N SER A 106 -9.52 28.27 30.33
CA SER A 106 -10.40 28.24 29.16
C SER A 106 -9.91 27.38 28.00
N LYS A 107 -9.00 26.43 28.25
CA LYS A 107 -8.53 25.44 27.29
C LYS A 107 -8.72 24.05 27.85
N ILE A 108 -9.08 23.10 26.99
CA ILE A 108 -9.10 21.68 27.31
C ILE A 108 -7.85 21.06 26.71
N PRO A 109 -6.96 20.46 27.53
CA PRO A 109 -5.73 19.86 27.05
C PRO A 109 -5.96 18.77 26.01
N PHE A 110 -5.11 18.70 24.98
CA PHE A 110 -5.19 17.70 23.93
C PHE A 110 -5.12 16.26 24.46
N ALA A 111 -4.46 16.05 25.60
CA ALA A 111 -4.43 14.76 26.30
C ALA A 111 -5.82 14.14 26.53
N HIS A 112 -6.87 14.95 26.69
CA HIS A 112 -8.25 14.45 26.86
C HIS A 112 -8.87 13.92 25.57
N PHE A 113 -8.28 14.23 24.40
CA PHE A 113 -8.71 13.80 23.08
C PHE A 113 -7.77 12.75 22.47
N ILE A 114 -6.78 12.27 23.21
CA ILE A 114 -5.70 11.43 22.68
C ILE A 114 -6.14 10.00 22.33
N ASN A 115 -7.29 9.55 22.81
CA ASN A 115 -7.87 8.22 22.55
C ASN A 115 -8.39 8.08 21.11
N ARG A 116 -7.50 8.37 20.17
CA ARG A 116 -7.79 8.28 18.73
C ARG A 116 -6.60 7.78 17.94
N MET A 117 -6.91 7.29 16.77
CA MET A 117 -5.94 6.77 15.84
C MET A 117 -6.40 7.05 14.41
N SER A 118 -5.50 7.55 13.58
CA SER A 118 -5.80 7.90 12.20
C SER A 118 -5.06 6.98 11.25
N PHE A 119 -5.68 6.70 10.09
CA PHE A 119 -5.11 5.91 9.00
C PHE A 119 -5.16 6.74 7.73
N TRP A 120 -4.01 7.26 7.33
CA TRP A 120 -3.88 8.06 6.13
C TRP A 120 -3.59 7.15 4.94
N MET A 121 -4.63 6.79 4.21
CA MET A 121 -4.53 5.76 3.19
C MET A 121 -5.16 6.22 1.88
N ALA A 122 -4.46 5.98 0.77
CA ALA A 122 -4.91 6.35 -0.56
C ALA A 122 -6.32 5.83 -0.87
N THR A 123 -7.04 6.53 -1.73
CA THR A 123 -8.30 6.03 -2.27
C THR A 123 -8.02 4.75 -3.07
N GLY A 124 -8.76 3.68 -2.79
CA GLY A 124 -8.55 2.39 -3.44
C GLY A 124 -7.57 1.44 -2.74
N SER A 125 -6.93 1.87 -1.65
CA SER A 125 -6.10 1.00 -0.82
C SER A 125 -6.89 -0.06 -0.04
N GLY A 126 -8.23 -0.08 -0.13
CA GLY A 126 -9.07 -1.05 0.57
C GLY A 126 -9.30 -0.71 2.04
N LYS A 127 -9.43 0.58 2.39
CA LYS A 127 -9.75 1.06 3.75
C LYS A 127 -10.92 0.29 4.39
N THR A 128 -11.99 0.07 3.63
CA THR A 128 -13.19 -0.62 4.12
C THR A 128 -12.92 -2.07 4.51
N LEU A 129 -12.01 -2.77 3.81
CA LEU A 129 -11.59 -4.12 4.18
C LEU A 129 -10.84 -4.11 5.52
N ILE A 130 -9.96 -3.12 5.71
CA ILE A 130 -9.22 -2.93 6.98
C ILE A 130 -10.21 -2.63 8.12
N ILE A 131 -11.22 -1.78 7.87
CA ILE A 131 -12.26 -1.45 8.86
C ILE A 131 -13.01 -2.72 9.28
N VAL A 132 -13.48 -3.54 8.34
CA VAL A 132 -14.19 -4.80 8.65
C VAL A 132 -13.29 -5.75 9.45
N LYS A 133 -12.03 -5.87 9.04
CA LYS A 133 -11.08 -6.73 9.76
C LYS A 133 -10.74 -6.18 11.15
N LEU A 134 -10.61 -4.86 11.31
CA LEU A 134 -10.40 -4.22 12.61
C LEU A 134 -11.60 -4.45 13.55
N ILE A 135 -12.82 -4.43 13.04
CA ILE A 135 -14.03 -4.79 13.81
C ILE A 135 -13.93 -6.21 14.35
N GLU A 136 -13.50 -7.18 13.53
CA GLU A 136 -13.27 -8.55 13.99
C GLU A 136 -12.25 -8.59 15.14
N LEU A 137 -11.13 -7.87 14.98
CA LEU A 137 -10.07 -7.82 15.99
C LEU A 137 -10.56 -7.20 17.30
N LEU A 138 -11.27 -6.07 17.23
CA LEU A 138 -11.86 -5.40 18.39
C LEU A 138 -12.83 -6.33 19.15
N GLY A 139 -13.72 -7.00 18.41
CA GLY A 139 -14.70 -7.91 19.02
C GLY A 139 -14.03 -9.10 19.71
N LYS A 140 -13.02 -9.70 19.07
CA LYS A 140 -12.26 -10.82 19.66
C LYS A 140 -11.47 -10.38 20.91
N LEU A 141 -10.78 -9.24 20.86
CA LEU A 141 -10.05 -8.72 22.03
C LEU A 141 -10.98 -8.36 23.19
N ALA A 142 -12.15 -7.80 22.90
CA ALA A 142 -13.16 -7.53 23.92
C ALA A 142 -13.72 -8.82 24.54
N ALA A 143 -14.01 -9.84 23.74
CA ALA A 143 -14.45 -11.15 24.21
C ALA A 143 -13.39 -11.87 25.09
N GLU A 144 -12.10 -11.66 24.80
CA GLU A 144 -10.96 -12.14 25.58
C GLU A 144 -10.64 -11.25 26.79
N LYS A 145 -11.43 -10.18 27.01
CA LYS A 145 -11.22 -9.18 28.09
C LYS A 145 -9.84 -8.50 28.03
N GLU A 146 -9.29 -8.35 26.85
CA GLU A 146 -8.08 -7.59 26.59
C GLU A 146 -8.38 -6.11 26.34
N LEU A 147 -9.61 -5.79 25.90
CA LEU A 147 -10.15 -4.44 25.78
C LEU A 147 -11.32 -4.23 26.76
N PRO A 148 -11.54 -3.01 27.24
CA PRO A 148 -12.76 -2.66 27.99
C PRO A 148 -14.03 -2.97 27.20
N GLU A 149 -15.09 -3.32 27.92
CA GLU A 149 -16.40 -3.50 27.31
C GLU A 149 -16.91 -2.19 26.69
N GLY A 150 -17.33 -2.27 25.42
CA GLY A 150 -17.85 -1.14 24.68
C GLY A 150 -18.56 -1.61 23.42
N ASP A 151 -19.39 -0.76 22.84
CA ASP A 151 -20.08 -1.08 21.59
C ASP A 151 -19.30 -0.54 20.37
N ILE A 152 -19.48 -1.15 19.22
CA ILE A 152 -18.82 -0.73 17.98
C ILE A 152 -19.79 0.08 17.13
N LEU A 153 -19.35 1.28 16.71
CA LEU A 153 -20.12 2.17 15.84
C LEU A 153 -19.33 2.50 14.58
N PHE A 154 -19.86 2.13 13.42
CA PHE A 154 -19.36 2.53 12.13
C PHE A 154 -20.12 3.73 11.57
N LEU A 155 -19.39 4.76 11.17
CA LEU A 155 -19.96 5.98 10.59
C LEU A 155 -19.36 6.25 9.22
N ALA A 156 -20.24 6.54 8.25
CA ALA A 156 -19.84 7.03 6.93
C ALA A 156 -20.70 8.23 6.51
N HIS A 157 -20.12 9.07 5.67
CA HIS A 157 -20.77 10.34 5.26
C HIS A 157 -21.97 10.15 4.30
N ARG A 158 -22.02 9.02 3.57
CA ARG A 158 -23.00 8.78 2.50
C ARG A 158 -23.56 7.36 2.53
N ASP A 159 -24.75 7.21 1.94
CA ASP A 159 -25.43 5.93 1.89
C ASP A 159 -24.70 4.91 1.03
N ASP A 160 -24.06 5.33 -0.08
CA ASP A 160 -23.27 4.44 -0.93
C ASP A 160 -22.03 3.84 -0.22
N LEU A 161 -21.37 4.61 0.66
CA LEU A 161 -20.27 4.09 1.51
C LEU A 161 -20.81 3.13 2.57
N LEU A 162 -22.01 3.38 3.12
CA LEU A 162 -22.66 2.44 4.04
C LEU A 162 -23.03 1.14 3.31
N GLU A 163 -23.55 1.21 2.09
CA GLU A 163 -23.84 0.01 1.28
C GLU A 163 -22.56 -0.76 0.91
N GLN A 164 -21.48 -0.05 0.55
CA GLN A 164 -20.20 -0.68 0.31
C GLN A 164 -19.67 -1.43 1.55
N PHE A 165 -19.79 -0.79 2.72
CA PHE A 165 -19.43 -1.43 3.99
C PHE A 165 -20.26 -2.68 4.26
N LYS A 166 -21.60 -2.60 4.09
CA LYS A 166 -22.49 -3.75 4.25
C LYS A 166 -22.12 -4.91 3.32
N ASN A 167 -21.87 -4.60 2.06
CA ASN A 167 -21.45 -5.61 1.07
C ASN A 167 -20.16 -6.33 1.48
N HIS A 168 -19.16 -5.60 2.02
CA HIS A 168 -17.93 -6.20 2.52
C HIS A 168 -18.16 -7.04 3.79
N VAL A 169 -19.05 -6.60 4.69
CA VAL A 169 -19.43 -7.40 5.85
C VAL A 169 -20.16 -8.67 5.42
N GLU A 170 -21.06 -8.60 4.45
CA GLU A 170 -21.73 -9.78 3.90
C GLU A 170 -20.76 -10.74 3.25
N GLU A 171 -19.80 -10.23 2.48
CA GLU A 171 -18.73 -11.03 1.87
C GLU A 171 -17.89 -11.73 2.95
N PHE A 172 -17.48 -10.99 3.98
CA PHE A 172 -16.78 -11.53 5.14
C PHE A 172 -17.59 -12.64 5.84
N ASN A 173 -18.88 -12.37 6.12
CA ASN A 173 -19.78 -13.32 6.78
C ASN A 173 -20.07 -14.56 5.93
N ARG A 174 -20.24 -14.43 4.60
CA ARG A 174 -20.47 -15.60 3.71
C ARG A 174 -19.31 -16.57 3.75
N SER A 175 -18.12 -16.04 3.73
CA SER A 175 -16.91 -16.87 3.83
C SER A 175 -16.81 -17.63 5.16
N ASN A 176 -17.39 -17.04 6.19
CA ASN A 176 -17.46 -17.62 7.52
C ASN A 176 -18.77 -18.43 7.74
N GLY A 177 -19.81 -18.28 6.93
CA GLY A 177 -21.17 -18.80 7.16
C GLY A 177 -21.74 -19.75 6.10
N GLU A 178 -21.09 -19.97 4.93
CA GLU A 178 -21.50 -21.03 3.97
C GLU A 178 -21.41 -22.42 4.60
N PHE A 179 -20.69 -22.52 5.70
CA PHE A 179 -20.51 -23.69 6.52
C PHE A 179 -21.74 -24.09 7.35
N ASN A 180 -22.51 -23.12 7.81
CA ASN A 180 -23.64 -23.41 8.71
C ASN A 180 -24.83 -24.06 8.02
N ARG A 181 -25.05 -23.83 6.72
CA ARG A 181 -26.21 -24.40 6.00
C ARG A 181 -26.11 -25.90 5.71
N SER A 182 -24.89 -26.40 5.53
CA SER A 182 -24.66 -27.84 5.35
C SER A 182 -24.73 -28.63 6.66
N ASN A 183 -24.69 -27.96 7.81
CA ASN A 183 -24.68 -28.56 9.12
C ASN A 183 -26.06 -28.55 9.82
N GLU A 184 -27.02 -27.72 9.43
CA GLU A 184 -28.35 -27.72 10.07
C GLU A 184 -29.12 -29.05 9.87
N GLU A 185 -28.86 -29.78 8.78
CA GLU A 185 -29.44 -31.11 8.59
C GLU A 185 -28.73 -32.21 9.38
N PHE A 186 -27.48 -31.99 9.83
CA PHE A 186 -26.67 -33.00 10.49
C PHE A 186 -26.64 -32.91 12.04
N ASN A 187 -27.00 -31.76 12.62
CA ASN A 187 -26.73 -31.43 14.03
C ASN A 187 -27.90 -31.61 15.00
N ARG A 188 -28.91 -32.43 14.67
CA ARG A 188 -30.03 -32.72 15.60
C ARG A 188 -29.70 -33.57 16.82
N SER A 189 -28.45 -34.03 16.99
CA SER A 189 -28.13 -34.99 18.04
C SER A 189 -27.17 -34.58 19.14
N ASN A 190 -26.62 -33.34 19.16
CA ASN A 190 -25.69 -32.91 20.23
C ASN A 190 -25.81 -31.41 20.54
N GLU A 191 -26.86 -31.01 21.25
CA GLU A 191 -27.16 -29.61 21.54
C GLU A 191 -26.23 -28.91 22.56
N GLU A 192 -25.50 -29.62 23.42
CA GLU A 192 -24.69 -29.00 24.47
C GLU A 192 -23.26 -28.59 24.03
N PHE A 193 -22.73 -29.21 22.97
CA PHE A 193 -21.37 -28.92 22.51
C PHE A 193 -21.29 -27.94 21.33
N ASN A 194 -22.44 -27.62 20.73
CA ASN A 194 -22.53 -26.83 19.48
C ASN A 194 -22.44 -25.31 19.65
N ARG A 195 -22.16 -24.80 20.86
CA ARG A 195 -22.08 -23.37 21.13
C ARG A 195 -20.67 -22.80 21.25
N SER A 196 -19.65 -23.53 20.87
CA SER A 196 -18.26 -23.08 21.00
C SER A 196 -17.71 -22.44 19.72
N ASN A 197 -17.55 -21.15 19.73
CA ASN A 197 -16.40 -20.35 19.25
C ASN A 197 -15.99 -20.32 17.77
N PHE A 198 -16.78 -20.70 16.74
CA PHE A 198 -16.17 -21.10 15.49
C PHE A 198 -16.24 -20.15 14.30
N ASP A 199 -17.17 -19.24 14.24
CA ASP A 199 -17.24 -18.28 13.13
C ASP A 199 -17.63 -16.90 13.65
N THR A 200 -16.70 -15.97 13.60
CA THR A 200 -17.01 -14.59 13.95
C THR A 200 -17.94 -14.03 12.88
N LYS A 201 -19.17 -13.79 13.26
CA LYS A 201 -20.19 -13.14 12.43
C LYS A 201 -20.37 -11.69 12.84
N ILE A 202 -20.31 -10.79 11.90
CA ILE A 202 -20.60 -9.38 12.13
C ILE A 202 -22.07 -9.12 11.84
N ASN A 203 -22.83 -8.76 12.87
CA ASN A 203 -24.26 -8.40 12.78
C ASN A 203 -24.41 -6.88 12.69
N LEU A 204 -24.87 -6.40 11.55
CA LEU A 204 -25.11 -4.97 11.33
C LEU A 204 -26.47 -4.56 11.83
N LYS A 205 -26.53 -3.54 12.68
CA LYS A 205 -27.76 -2.92 13.20
C LYS A 205 -27.75 -1.42 12.95
N ASN A 206 -28.90 -0.87 12.57
CA ASN A 206 -29.00 0.58 12.50
C ASN A 206 -28.88 1.20 13.90
N LEU A 207 -28.16 2.31 14.04
CA LEU A 207 -27.97 2.96 15.33
C LEU A 207 -29.33 3.34 16.01
N ARG A 208 -30.37 3.59 15.23
CA ARG A 208 -31.71 3.84 15.75
C ARG A 208 -32.31 2.69 16.54
N ASP A 209 -31.89 1.48 16.27
CA ASP A 209 -32.34 0.27 16.96
C ASP A 209 -31.54 0.00 18.26
N TYR A 210 -30.63 0.91 18.65
CA TYR A 210 -29.67 0.70 19.72
C TYR A 210 -30.33 0.29 21.04
N GLU A 211 -31.32 1.03 21.52
CA GLU A 211 -31.98 0.73 22.77
C GLU A 211 -32.68 -0.64 22.73
N ARG A 212 -33.41 -0.93 21.63
CA ARG A 212 -34.08 -2.22 21.44
C ARG A 212 -33.08 -3.38 21.48
N VAL A 213 -32.00 -3.25 20.75
CA VAL A 213 -30.93 -4.30 20.67
C VAL A 213 -30.28 -4.50 22.01
N LYS A 214 -30.04 -3.46 22.81
CA LYS A 214 -29.50 -3.59 24.17
C LYS A 214 -30.43 -4.33 25.12
N TYR A 215 -31.74 -4.14 24.99
CA TYR A 215 -32.72 -4.89 25.79
C TYR A 215 -32.81 -6.37 25.38
N GLU A 216 -32.68 -6.66 24.09
CA GLU A 216 -32.76 -8.02 23.54
C GLU A 216 -31.49 -8.86 23.81
N ASN A 217 -30.29 -8.22 23.86
CA ASN A 217 -28.99 -8.87 23.99
C ASN A 217 -28.24 -8.39 25.23
N ALA A 218 -28.26 -9.21 26.29
CA ALA A 218 -27.55 -8.86 27.54
C ALA A 218 -26.02 -8.87 27.44
N LEU A 219 -25.42 -9.34 26.32
CA LEU A 219 -23.98 -9.38 26.10
C LEU A 219 -23.63 -8.87 24.69
N PRO A 220 -22.98 -7.70 24.56
CA PRO A 220 -22.62 -7.11 23.26
C PRO A 220 -21.56 -7.90 22.48
N PHE A 221 -20.79 -8.73 23.16
CA PHE A 221 -19.76 -9.58 22.56
C PHE A 221 -19.97 -11.03 22.99
N SER A 222 -20.83 -11.78 22.31
CA SER A 222 -20.69 -13.24 22.33
C SER A 222 -19.42 -13.61 21.59
N LYS A 223 -18.73 -14.67 22.00
CA LYS A 223 -17.48 -15.09 21.35
C LYS A 223 -17.59 -15.28 19.83
N ASN A 224 -18.80 -15.38 19.28
CA ASN A 224 -19.07 -15.73 17.88
C ASN A 224 -19.83 -14.65 17.11
N GLU A 225 -20.45 -13.68 17.77
CA GLU A 225 -21.20 -12.62 17.10
C GLU A 225 -20.78 -11.25 17.59
N ILE A 226 -20.39 -10.39 16.66
CA ILE A 226 -20.02 -9.01 16.92
C ILE A 226 -21.14 -8.12 16.40
N THR A 227 -21.84 -7.44 17.30
CA THR A 227 -22.84 -6.45 16.89
C THR A 227 -22.16 -5.13 16.58
N VAL A 228 -22.41 -4.62 15.37
CA VAL A 228 -21.90 -3.33 14.89
C VAL A 228 -23.08 -2.43 14.55
N PHE A 229 -23.12 -1.30 15.19
CA PHE A 229 -24.07 -0.26 14.83
C PHE A 229 -23.53 0.59 13.69
N TYR A 230 -24.37 0.98 12.75
CA TYR A 230 -23.97 1.84 11.65
C TYR A 230 -24.93 3.00 11.48
N TYR A 231 -24.41 4.15 11.07
CA TYR A 231 -25.23 5.31 10.73
C TYR A 231 -24.48 6.29 9.80
N ARG A 232 -25.21 7.28 9.30
CA ARG A 232 -24.60 8.39 8.55
C ARG A 232 -24.00 9.41 9.49
N SER A 233 -22.76 9.75 9.30
CA SER A 233 -22.01 10.70 10.13
C SER A 233 -22.59 12.12 10.09
N ASP A 234 -23.18 12.54 8.95
CA ASP A 234 -23.77 13.88 8.76
C ASP A 234 -25.16 14.03 9.41
N LEU A 235 -25.77 12.93 9.81
CA LEU A 235 -27.09 12.90 10.46
C LEU A 235 -27.03 12.78 11.98
N ILE A 236 -25.82 12.82 12.57
CA ILE A 236 -25.62 12.88 14.02
C ILE A 236 -25.51 14.34 14.45
N SER A 237 -26.35 14.77 15.37
CA SER A 237 -26.46 16.18 15.81
C SER A 237 -26.82 16.27 17.30
N ASP A 238 -27.11 17.48 17.78
CA ASP A 238 -27.75 17.78 19.07
C ASP A 238 -29.27 17.96 18.97
N GLU A 239 -29.83 17.72 17.78
CA GLU A 239 -31.26 17.79 17.52
C GLU A 239 -31.81 16.40 17.14
N GLN A 240 -33.07 16.18 17.41
CA GLN A 240 -33.82 15.00 16.96
C GLN A 240 -34.82 15.41 15.88
N LYS A 241 -34.67 14.86 14.68
CA LYS A 241 -35.60 15.04 13.52
C LYS A 241 -35.80 13.68 12.82
N GLU A 242 -36.65 13.64 11.80
CA GLU A 242 -36.97 12.38 11.11
C GLU A 242 -35.75 11.51 10.75
N LYS A 243 -34.69 12.12 10.17
CA LYS A 243 -33.44 11.40 9.83
C LYS A 243 -32.25 11.78 10.71
N ILE A 244 -32.34 12.90 11.43
CA ILE A 244 -31.26 13.38 12.31
C ILE A 244 -31.47 12.82 13.71
N ILE A 245 -30.42 12.25 14.29
CA ILE A 245 -30.45 11.70 15.64
C ILE A 245 -29.67 12.58 16.62
N ASN A 246 -30.21 12.68 17.85
CA ASN A 246 -29.53 13.37 18.92
C ASN A 246 -28.48 12.43 19.55
N PHE A 247 -27.19 12.81 19.49
CA PHE A 247 -26.09 11.99 20.00
C PHE A 247 -26.24 11.62 21.49
N LYS A 248 -26.87 12.46 22.30
CA LYS A 248 -27.08 12.20 23.73
C LYS A 248 -27.89 10.94 23.99
N ASN A 249 -28.84 10.61 23.10
CA ASN A 249 -29.64 9.38 23.22
C ASN A 249 -28.80 8.12 22.98
N TYR A 250 -27.59 8.28 22.45
CA TYR A 250 -26.67 7.19 22.08
C TYR A 250 -25.32 7.32 22.81
N ASP A 251 -25.27 8.01 23.93
CA ASP A 251 -24.03 8.33 24.67
C ASP A 251 -23.28 7.08 25.15
N ASN A 252 -23.98 6.04 25.56
CA ASN A 252 -23.39 4.77 26.03
C ASN A 252 -22.30 4.96 27.11
N GLY A 253 -22.35 6.02 27.90
CA GLY A 253 -21.26 6.37 28.81
C GLY A 253 -19.93 6.67 28.13
N GLY A 254 -19.94 7.01 26.85
CA GLY A 254 -18.74 7.28 26.06
C GLY A 254 -17.96 6.03 25.65
N ARG A 255 -18.49 4.83 25.77
CA ARG A 255 -17.81 3.55 25.53
C ARG A 255 -17.97 3.02 24.11
N TRP A 256 -17.93 3.92 23.12
CA TRP A 256 -17.95 3.53 21.73
C TRP A 256 -16.55 3.30 21.19
N TYR A 257 -16.32 2.17 20.51
CA TYR A 257 -15.26 1.99 19.53
C TYR A 257 -15.80 2.52 18.21
N LEU A 258 -15.45 3.77 17.89
CA LEU A 258 -16.04 4.50 16.78
C LEU A 258 -15.10 4.46 15.58
N LEU A 259 -15.56 3.89 14.47
CA LEU A 259 -14.82 3.83 13.19
C LEU A 259 -15.47 4.78 12.19
N LEU A 260 -14.70 5.77 11.75
CA LEU A 260 -15.17 6.81 10.83
C LEU A 260 -14.48 6.65 9.47
N ASP A 261 -15.25 6.33 8.44
CA ASP A 261 -14.76 6.32 7.05
C ASP A 261 -14.94 7.70 6.40
N GLU A 262 -13.96 8.10 5.59
CA GLU A 262 -13.85 9.44 5.00
C GLU A 262 -13.92 10.56 6.05
N ALA A 263 -13.10 10.43 7.09
CA ALA A 263 -13.06 11.30 8.27
C ALA A 263 -12.88 12.80 7.92
N HIS A 264 -12.24 13.11 6.78
CA HIS A 264 -12.04 14.47 6.28
C HIS A 264 -13.37 15.23 6.00
N LYS A 265 -14.49 14.54 5.91
CA LYS A 265 -15.81 15.16 5.75
C LYS A 265 -16.32 15.71 7.10
N GLY A 266 -15.78 16.81 7.53
CA GLY A 266 -16.08 17.48 8.80
C GLY A 266 -14.88 17.68 9.72
N ASP A 267 -13.69 17.52 9.18
CA ASP A 267 -12.40 17.64 9.86
C ASP A 267 -11.91 19.11 9.97
N LYS A 268 -12.78 20.08 10.11
CA LYS A 268 -12.35 21.37 10.60
C LYS A 268 -11.97 21.20 12.06
N GLU A 269 -10.78 21.68 12.40
CA GLU A 269 -10.36 21.86 13.79
C GLU A 269 -11.56 22.45 14.56
N ASP A 270 -11.99 21.89 15.65
CA ASP A 270 -13.16 22.31 16.41
C ASP A 270 -14.54 22.16 15.70
N SER A 271 -14.65 21.30 14.70
CA SER A 271 -15.96 21.03 14.10
C SER A 271 -16.92 20.38 15.11
N LYS A 272 -18.20 20.77 15.05
CA LYS A 272 -19.24 20.17 15.89
C LYS A 272 -19.20 18.63 15.84
N ARG A 273 -18.98 18.03 14.68
CA ARG A 273 -18.96 16.59 14.48
C ARG A 273 -17.79 15.93 15.21
N GLN A 274 -16.57 16.47 15.08
CA GLN A 274 -15.40 15.93 15.77
C GLN A 274 -15.55 15.97 17.29
N VAL A 275 -16.15 17.05 17.80
CA VAL A 275 -16.50 17.15 19.24
C VAL A 275 -17.49 16.06 19.65
N LEU A 276 -18.57 15.85 18.87
CA LEU A 276 -19.57 14.81 19.16
C LEU A 276 -18.96 13.40 19.12
N TYR A 277 -18.10 13.11 18.14
CA TYR A 277 -17.41 11.82 18.06
C TYR A 277 -16.47 11.61 19.23
N SER A 278 -15.73 12.65 19.65
CA SER A 278 -14.88 12.60 20.85
C SER A 278 -15.68 12.31 22.12
N ILE A 279 -16.86 12.94 22.29
CA ILE A 279 -17.74 12.68 23.41
C ILE A 279 -18.27 11.23 23.40
N LEU A 280 -18.73 10.75 22.25
CA LEU A 280 -19.24 9.38 22.11
C LEU A 280 -18.17 8.32 22.40
N SER A 281 -16.90 8.60 22.07
CA SER A 281 -15.78 7.68 22.25
C SER A 281 -14.91 7.99 23.48
N ARG A 282 -15.31 8.90 24.40
CA ARG A 282 -14.44 9.42 25.46
C ARG A 282 -13.88 8.38 26.43
N ASN A 283 -14.59 7.26 26.63
CA ASN A 283 -14.18 6.08 27.40
C ASN A 283 -13.97 4.84 26.52
N GLY A 284 -14.07 4.99 25.21
CA GLY A 284 -13.74 4.02 24.19
C GLY A 284 -12.56 4.50 23.34
N PHE A 285 -12.67 4.35 22.00
CA PHE A 285 -11.60 4.74 21.11
C PHE A 285 -12.15 5.20 19.74
N LEU A 286 -11.50 6.20 19.13
CA LEU A 286 -11.87 6.76 17.83
C LEU A 286 -10.86 6.35 16.75
N PHE A 287 -11.33 5.77 15.66
CA PHE A 287 -10.54 5.42 14.49
C PHE A 287 -10.98 6.25 13.28
N ASN A 288 -10.08 7.07 12.76
CA ASN A 288 -10.29 7.93 11.61
C ASN A 288 -9.60 7.38 10.37
N PHE A 289 -10.37 7.07 9.32
CA PHE A 289 -9.84 6.63 8.03
C PHE A 289 -10.06 7.70 6.97
N SER A 290 -9.02 8.12 6.26
CA SER A 290 -9.13 9.07 5.17
C SER A 290 -7.98 8.96 4.18
N ALA A 291 -8.25 9.34 2.92
CA ALA A 291 -7.20 9.58 1.93
C ALA A 291 -6.63 11.00 2.05
N THR A 292 -7.36 11.93 2.65
CA THR A 292 -7.03 13.36 2.64
C THR A 292 -7.34 13.99 4.00
N PHE A 293 -6.41 13.90 4.95
CA PHE A 293 -6.51 14.62 6.22
C PHE A 293 -6.17 16.10 6.05
N THR A 294 -6.76 16.95 6.89
CA THR A 294 -6.45 18.38 6.99
C THR A 294 -6.32 18.85 8.44
N ASP A 295 -6.78 18.05 9.42
CA ASP A 295 -6.63 18.36 10.84
C ASP A 295 -5.24 17.92 11.34
N PRO A 296 -4.42 18.83 11.91
CA PRO A 296 -3.11 18.47 12.47
C PRO A 296 -3.16 17.34 13.50
N ARG A 297 -4.25 17.22 14.27
CA ARG A 297 -4.43 16.16 15.27
C ARG A 297 -4.52 14.78 14.62
N ASP A 298 -5.13 14.66 13.43
CA ASP A 298 -5.19 13.40 12.70
C ASP A 298 -3.81 12.98 12.19
N PHE A 299 -2.95 13.94 11.81
CA PHE A 299 -1.56 13.64 11.47
C PHE A 299 -0.76 13.20 12.70
N ALA A 300 -0.88 13.91 13.82
CA ALA A 300 -0.18 13.57 15.06
C ALA A 300 -0.57 12.17 15.58
N THR A 301 -1.83 11.78 15.43
CA THR A 301 -2.35 10.47 15.86
C THR A 301 -2.39 9.44 14.72
N CYS A 302 -1.70 9.69 13.60
CA CYS A 302 -1.63 8.76 12.49
C CYS A 302 -0.81 7.51 12.88
N ALA A 303 -1.47 6.36 12.88
CA ALA A 303 -0.85 5.06 13.15
C ALA A 303 -0.27 4.42 11.90
N PHE A 304 -0.77 4.78 10.74
CA PHE A 304 -0.33 4.22 9.47
C PHE A 304 -0.54 5.19 8.32
N ASN A 305 0.56 5.55 7.67
CA ASN A 305 0.54 6.39 6.47
C ASN A 305 0.82 5.55 5.22
N PHE A 306 -0.18 5.44 4.38
CA PHE A 306 -0.11 4.84 3.05
C PHE A 306 -0.86 5.73 2.05
N ASN A 307 -0.43 6.99 1.97
CA ASN A 307 -1.02 8.01 1.12
C ASN A 307 -0.83 7.71 -0.38
N LEU A 308 -1.32 8.58 -1.25
CA LEU A 308 -1.26 8.40 -2.70
C LEU A 308 0.20 8.24 -3.20
N SER A 309 1.13 9.00 -2.63
CA SER A 309 2.55 8.90 -2.99
C SER A 309 3.08 7.49 -2.74
N ARG A 310 2.94 6.99 -1.52
CA ARG A 310 3.37 5.63 -1.16
C ARG A 310 2.67 4.55 -1.99
N PHE A 311 1.37 4.73 -2.21
CA PHE A 311 0.58 3.79 -3.00
C PHE A 311 1.13 3.63 -4.43
N VAL A 312 1.48 4.75 -5.08
CA VAL A 312 2.06 4.74 -6.43
C VAL A 312 3.49 4.21 -6.40
N GLU A 313 4.34 4.68 -5.48
CA GLU A 313 5.75 4.30 -5.41
C GLU A 313 5.98 2.83 -5.09
N GLU A 314 5.15 2.23 -4.24
CA GLU A 314 5.21 0.79 -3.94
C GLU A 314 4.60 -0.09 -5.04
N GLY A 315 4.21 0.52 -6.17
CA GLY A 315 3.73 -0.18 -7.36
C GLY A 315 2.27 -0.60 -7.33
N TYR A 316 1.49 -0.21 -6.31
CA TYR A 316 0.06 -0.50 -6.23
C TYR A 316 -0.79 0.43 -7.09
N GLY A 317 -0.20 1.49 -7.61
CA GLY A 317 -0.85 2.46 -8.50
C GLY A 317 -0.16 2.59 -9.85
N LYS A 318 -0.92 3.06 -10.86
CA LYS A 318 -0.40 3.50 -12.15
C LYS A 318 0.53 4.69 -11.97
N HIS A 319 1.48 4.87 -12.87
CA HIS A 319 2.23 6.12 -12.98
C HIS A 319 1.29 7.29 -13.25
N ILE A 320 1.54 8.45 -12.67
CA ILE A 320 0.72 9.65 -12.90
C ILE A 320 1.50 10.61 -13.79
N TYR A 321 0.88 10.96 -14.91
CA TYR A 321 1.38 11.93 -15.86
C TYR A 321 0.41 13.10 -15.97
N VAL A 322 0.85 14.32 -15.67
CA VAL A 322 0.03 15.55 -15.81
C VAL A 322 0.55 16.36 -17.00
N SER A 323 -0.35 16.68 -17.92
CA SER A 323 -0.04 17.45 -19.12
C SER A 323 -0.05 18.94 -18.85
N GLU A 324 1.07 19.63 -19.15
CA GLU A 324 1.22 21.08 -18.99
C GLU A 324 0.77 21.89 -20.22
N GLN A 325 0.86 21.29 -21.38
CA GLN A 325 0.63 22.03 -22.63
C GLN A 325 -0.80 22.58 -22.71
N GLU A 326 -1.75 21.90 -22.08
CA GLU A 326 -3.12 22.35 -21.95
C GLU A 326 -3.23 23.65 -21.09
N ALA A 327 -2.36 23.82 -20.11
CA ALA A 327 -2.30 25.02 -19.26
C ALA A 327 -1.88 26.29 -20.04
N LEU A 328 -1.14 26.15 -21.14
CA LEU A 328 -0.67 27.28 -21.94
C LEU A 328 -1.70 27.74 -22.96
N ALA A 329 -2.57 26.84 -23.44
CA ALA A 329 -3.57 27.12 -24.47
C ALA A 329 -4.76 27.95 -23.99
N PHE A 330 -4.97 28.09 -22.66
CA PHE A 330 -6.19 28.62 -22.04
C PHE A 330 -5.96 29.89 -21.22
N ARG A 331 -4.89 30.62 -21.45
CA ARG A 331 -4.44 31.69 -20.57
C ARG A 331 -5.38 32.90 -20.45
N ASP A 332 -6.27 33.21 -21.38
CA ASP A 332 -6.89 34.51 -21.43
C ASP A 332 -8.42 34.57 -21.65
N GLU A 333 -9.15 33.48 -21.80
CA GLU A 333 -10.58 33.58 -22.08
C GLU A 333 -11.45 32.49 -21.39
N THR A 334 -12.59 32.95 -20.93
CA THR A 334 -13.66 32.14 -20.35
C THR A 334 -14.38 31.27 -21.40
N ASP A 335 -14.10 31.47 -22.69
CA ASP A 335 -14.74 30.69 -23.76
C ASP A 335 -13.74 30.29 -24.86
N PHE A 336 -13.67 28.98 -25.12
CA PHE A 336 -12.80 28.41 -26.16
C PHE A 336 -13.36 28.66 -27.56
N ALA A 337 -12.48 29.03 -28.49
CA ALA A 337 -12.83 28.89 -29.89
C ALA A 337 -13.24 27.45 -30.22
N PRO A 338 -14.28 27.21 -31.01
CA PRO A 338 -14.78 25.86 -31.29
C PRO A 338 -13.69 24.89 -31.78
N GLN A 339 -12.71 25.38 -32.53
CA GLN A 339 -11.59 24.57 -33.03
C GLN A 339 -10.66 24.08 -31.92
N GLU A 340 -10.43 24.89 -30.89
CA GLU A 340 -9.59 24.50 -29.74
C GLU A 340 -10.29 23.48 -28.87
N LYS A 341 -11.60 23.61 -28.63
CA LYS A 341 -12.41 22.61 -27.91
C LYS A 341 -12.34 21.23 -28.61
N GLN A 342 -12.54 21.24 -29.93
CA GLN A 342 -12.48 20.02 -30.73
C GLN A 342 -11.08 19.39 -30.67
N LYS A 343 -10.03 20.19 -30.74
CA LYS A 343 -8.63 19.72 -30.66
C LYS A 343 -8.34 19.04 -29.33
N ILE A 344 -8.80 19.58 -28.19
CA ILE A 344 -8.59 18.99 -26.86
C ILE A 344 -9.28 17.63 -26.75
N VAL A 345 -10.55 17.57 -27.12
CA VAL A 345 -11.29 16.31 -27.14
C VAL A 345 -10.58 15.32 -28.07
N LEU A 346 -10.20 15.73 -29.25
CA LEU A 346 -9.48 14.88 -30.22
C LEU A 346 -8.16 14.35 -29.66
N LYS A 347 -7.37 15.16 -28.94
CA LYS A 347 -6.13 14.72 -28.28
C LYS A 347 -6.40 13.59 -27.27
N THR A 348 -7.44 13.73 -26.43
CA THR A 348 -7.79 12.66 -25.47
C THR A 348 -8.27 11.39 -26.18
N LEU A 349 -9.02 11.51 -27.29
CA LEU A 349 -9.45 10.34 -28.08
C LEU A 349 -8.29 9.67 -28.83
N LEU A 350 -7.34 10.43 -29.35
CA LEU A 350 -6.11 9.91 -29.96
C LEU A 350 -5.28 9.12 -28.95
N LEU A 351 -5.12 9.66 -27.75
CA LEU A 351 -4.40 8.98 -26.68
C LEU A 351 -5.14 7.72 -26.21
N LEU A 352 -6.46 7.78 -26.05
CA LEU A 352 -7.26 6.59 -25.73
C LEU A 352 -7.15 5.51 -26.81
N THR A 353 -7.16 5.93 -28.07
CA THR A 353 -6.93 5.02 -29.21
C THR A 353 -5.55 4.36 -29.13
N TYR A 354 -4.52 5.16 -28.83
CA TYR A 354 -3.16 4.65 -28.65
C TYR A 354 -3.09 3.60 -27.55
N ILE A 355 -3.67 3.88 -26.39
CA ILE A 355 -3.68 2.98 -25.23
C ILE A 355 -4.47 1.69 -25.56
N ASN A 356 -5.64 1.82 -26.20
CA ASN A 356 -6.46 0.67 -26.59
C ASN A 356 -5.76 -0.25 -27.60
N LYS A 357 -4.97 0.30 -28.52
CA LYS A 357 -4.14 -0.51 -29.44
C LYS A 357 -3.08 -1.32 -28.68
N HIS A 358 -2.42 -0.72 -27.68
CA HIS A 358 -1.47 -1.44 -26.83
C HIS A 358 -2.17 -2.51 -26.01
N PHE A 359 -3.34 -2.21 -25.45
CA PHE A 359 -4.17 -3.20 -24.74
C PHE A 359 -4.52 -4.40 -25.62
N GLU A 360 -4.95 -4.19 -26.87
CA GLU A 360 -5.23 -5.29 -27.80
C GLU A 360 -3.97 -6.12 -28.10
N GLU A 361 -2.81 -5.48 -28.27
CA GLU A 361 -1.53 -6.20 -28.47
C GLU A 361 -1.16 -7.05 -27.25
N ILE A 362 -1.34 -6.51 -26.04
CA ILE A 362 -1.09 -7.25 -24.78
C ILE A 362 -2.04 -8.44 -24.66
N ARG A 363 -3.33 -8.24 -24.94
CA ARG A 363 -4.36 -9.30 -24.87
C ARG A 363 -4.15 -10.43 -25.89
N LYS A 364 -3.40 -10.19 -26.97
CA LYS A 364 -2.97 -11.28 -27.87
C LYS A 364 -1.91 -12.18 -27.24
N ALA A 365 -1.07 -11.62 -26.35
CA ALA A 365 -0.07 -12.41 -25.63
C ALA A 365 -0.72 -13.20 -24.49
N ASP A 366 -1.63 -12.57 -23.73
CA ASP A 366 -2.42 -13.21 -22.68
C ASP A 366 -3.75 -12.47 -22.47
N HIS A 367 -4.85 -13.17 -22.67
CA HIS A 367 -6.20 -12.64 -22.55
C HIS A 367 -6.60 -12.24 -21.11
N SER A 368 -5.86 -12.67 -20.09
CA SER A 368 -6.14 -12.35 -18.70
C SER A 368 -5.50 -11.05 -18.21
N LEU A 369 -4.57 -10.48 -19.02
CA LEU A 369 -3.82 -9.29 -18.63
C LEU A 369 -4.66 -8.01 -18.81
N TYR A 370 -4.66 -7.21 -17.74
CA TYR A 370 -5.25 -5.88 -17.64
C TYR A 370 -6.75 -5.79 -17.98
N HIS A 371 -7.35 -4.69 -17.59
CA HIS A 371 -8.70 -4.30 -17.94
C HIS A 371 -8.69 -3.31 -19.12
N ARG A 372 -9.77 -3.30 -19.89
CA ARG A 372 -9.92 -2.38 -21.03
C ARG A 372 -9.80 -0.92 -20.57
N PRO A 373 -8.97 -0.10 -21.21
CA PRO A 373 -8.78 1.30 -20.85
C PRO A 373 -10.07 2.12 -20.90
N LEU A 374 -10.12 3.18 -20.08
CA LEU A 374 -11.28 4.07 -19.95
C LEU A 374 -10.84 5.53 -19.89
N LEU A 375 -11.50 6.40 -20.67
CA LEU A 375 -11.45 7.85 -20.51
C LEU A 375 -12.51 8.27 -19.52
N LEU A 376 -12.10 8.96 -18.47
CA LEU A 376 -12.98 9.57 -17.48
C LEU A 376 -13.02 11.08 -17.68
N THR A 377 -14.19 11.62 -17.99
CA THR A 377 -14.42 13.06 -18.12
C THR A 377 -15.21 13.57 -16.91
N LEU A 378 -14.61 14.49 -16.18
CA LEU A 378 -15.16 15.07 -14.96
C LEU A 378 -15.41 16.55 -15.13
N VAL A 379 -16.64 16.99 -14.92
CA VAL A 379 -17.08 18.35 -15.15
C VAL A 379 -17.60 19.03 -13.88
N ASN A 380 -17.48 20.33 -13.83
CA ASN A 380 -18.04 21.13 -12.74
C ASN A 380 -19.52 21.47 -12.95
N SER A 381 -19.93 21.75 -14.18
CA SER A 381 -21.31 22.13 -14.51
C SER A 381 -22.01 21.09 -15.39
N VAL A 382 -23.27 20.80 -15.06
CA VAL A 382 -24.07 19.76 -15.75
C VAL A 382 -25.36 20.36 -16.33
N ASN A 383 -26.06 21.22 -15.60
CA ASN A 383 -27.43 21.64 -15.92
C ASN A 383 -27.58 23.13 -16.31
N LYS A 384 -26.46 23.84 -16.47
CA LYS A 384 -26.51 25.24 -16.97
C LYS A 384 -26.54 25.25 -18.51
N PRO A 385 -27.10 26.30 -19.13
CA PRO A 385 -26.88 26.52 -20.54
C PRO A 385 -25.38 26.57 -20.84
N ASP A 386 -24.96 25.97 -21.94
CA ASP A 386 -23.55 25.80 -22.31
C ASP A 386 -22.71 25.15 -21.20
N ALA A 387 -23.32 24.20 -20.47
CA ALA A 387 -22.61 23.44 -19.45
C ALA A 387 -21.40 22.72 -20.04
N ASP A 388 -20.33 22.59 -19.26
CA ASP A 388 -19.10 21.90 -19.64
C ASP A 388 -19.38 20.50 -20.21
N LEU A 389 -20.33 19.77 -19.61
CA LEU A 389 -20.72 18.45 -20.08
C LEU A 389 -21.39 18.50 -21.46
N GLN A 390 -22.22 19.52 -21.71
CA GLN A 390 -22.87 19.70 -23.01
C GLN A 390 -21.85 20.00 -24.09
N LEU A 391 -20.92 20.91 -23.82
CA LEU A 391 -19.87 21.30 -24.77
C LEU A 391 -18.97 20.11 -25.12
N PHE A 392 -18.56 19.35 -24.12
CA PHE A 392 -17.78 18.13 -24.36
C PHE A 392 -18.55 17.11 -25.21
N PHE A 393 -19.83 16.88 -24.88
CA PHE A 393 -20.68 15.95 -25.62
C PHE A 393 -20.89 16.38 -27.08
N ARG A 394 -21.04 17.67 -27.36
CA ARG A 394 -21.16 18.23 -28.72
C ARG A 394 -19.92 17.93 -29.57
N GLU A 395 -18.72 18.05 -28.95
CA GLU A 395 -17.50 17.73 -29.69
C GLU A 395 -17.39 16.23 -29.95
N LEU A 396 -17.84 15.36 -29.01
CA LEU A 396 -17.93 13.93 -29.26
C LEU A 396 -18.91 13.63 -30.42
N GLU A 397 -20.08 14.27 -30.43
CA GLU A 397 -21.09 14.13 -31.52
C GLU A 397 -20.50 14.51 -32.86
N SER A 398 -19.80 15.66 -32.94
CA SER A 398 -19.14 16.12 -34.14
C SER A 398 -18.10 15.14 -34.65
N LEU A 399 -17.23 14.63 -33.76
CA LEU A 399 -16.16 13.68 -34.12
C LEU A 399 -16.70 12.27 -34.43
N ALA A 400 -17.85 11.88 -33.92
CA ALA A 400 -18.54 10.65 -34.23
C ALA A 400 -19.19 10.69 -35.63
N GLY A 401 -19.77 11.83 -35.96
CA GLY A 401 -20.52 12.05 -37.21
C GLY A 401 -19.67 12.24 -38.46
N GLN A 402 -18.51 12.88 -38.32
CA GLN A 402 -17.66 13.23 -39.45
C GLN A 402 -16.17 13.29 -39.08
N LYS A 403 -15.35 13.04 -40.12
CA LYS A 403 -13.90 13.17 -39.98
C LYS A 403 -13.52 14.62 -39.66
N PRO A 404 -12.68 14.85 -38.61
CA PRO A 404 -12.24 16.21 -38.30
C PRO A 404 -11.43 16.84 -39.43
N ASN A 405 -11.40 18.17 -39.46
CA ASN A 405 -10.60 18.91 -40.42
C ASN A 405 -9.13 18.45 -40.33
N LYS A 406 -8.52 18.21 -41.50
CA LYS A 406 -7.14 17.71 -41.60
C LYS A 406 -6.13 18.58 -40.85
N MET A 407 -6.35 19.89 -40.81
CA MET A 407 -5.48 20.82 -40.08
C MET A 407 -5.59 20.60 -38.55
N ILE A 408 -6.81 20.53 -37.99
CA ILE A 408 -7.05 20.28 -36.57
C ILE A 408 -6.49 18.92 -36.15
N TYR A 409 -6.71 17.90 -37.02
CA TYR A 409 -6.18 16.56 -36.78
C TYR A 409 -4.64 16.55 -36.69
N SER A 410 -3.97 17.20 -37.66
CA SER A 410 -2.51 17.26 -37.69
C SER A 410 -1.97 18.08 -36.51
N GLN A 411 -2.64 19.17 -36.11
CA GLN A 411 -2.27 19.95 -34.94
C GLN A 411 -2.38 19.12 -33.66
N ALA A 412 -3.49 18.37 -33.46
CA ALA A 412 -3.71 17.53 -32.30
C ALA A 412 -2.61 16.47 -32.14
N ILE A 413 -2.25 15.80 -33.26
CA ILE A 413 -1.16 14.81 -33.24
C ILE A 413 0.18 15.48 -32.95
N ASN A 414 0.51 16.60 -33.61
CA ASN A 414 1.79 17.28 -33.45
C ASN A 414 1.96 17.81 -32.01
N GLU A 415 0.89 18.29 -31.40
CA GLU A 415 0.89 18.73 -30.01
C GLU A 415 1.12 17.57 -29.06
N LEU A 416 0.42 16.43 -29.24
CA LEU A 416 0.67 15.23 -28.44
C LEU A 416 2.11 14.74 -28.59
N VAL A 417 2.63 14.69 -29.83
CA VAL A 417 4.03 14.31 -30.09
C VAL A 417 5.00 15.26 -29.40
N SER A 418 4.77 16.57 -29.49
CA SER A 418 5.61 17.58 -28.81
C SER A 418 5.58 17.42 -27.31
N GLU A 419 4.41 17.15 -26.73
CA GLU A 419 4.21 16.96 -25.31
C GLU A 419 4.94 15.71 -24.80
N PHE A 420 4.74 14.57 -25.41
CA PHE A 420 5.41 13.31 -25.01
C PHE A 420 6.90 13.25 -25.40
N SER A 421 7.40 14.21 -26.15
CA SER A 421 8.85 14.37 -26.43
C SER A 421 9.56 15.21 -25.36
N ARG A 422 8.83 15.84 -24.45
CA ARG A 422 9.36 16.65 -23.34
C ARG A 422 9.25 15.90 -22.02
N GLU A 423 9.98 16.35 -21.01
CA GLU A 423 9.74 15.89 -19.65
C GLU A 423 8.40 16.42 -19.15
N PRO A 424 7.56 15.59 -18.50
CA PRO A 424 6.29 16.03 -17.96
C PRO A 424 6.54 17.05 -16.84
N GLU A 425 5.64 18.04 -16.69
CA GLU A 425 5.72 18.98 -15.57
C GLU A 425 5.58 18.30 -14.21
N PHE A 426 4.91 17.20 -14.17
CA PHE A 426 4.76 16.41 -12.97
C PHE A 426 4.76 14.91 -13.30
N ASN A 427 5.78 14.23 -12.80
CA ASN A 427 5.81 12.79 -12.69
C ASN A 427 5.93 12.43 -11.20
N PHE A 428 5.06 11.57 -10.72
CA PHE A 428 5.12 11.11 -9.32
C PHE A 428 6.42 10.35 -9.02
N GLU A 429 6.93 9.61 -10.00
CA GLU A 429 8.20 8.89 -9.88
C GLU A 429 9.26 9.67 -10.66
N GLU A 430 10.07 10.45 -9.96
CA GLU A 430 11.21 11.16 -10.55
C GLU A 430 12.19 10.15 -11.18
N GLY A 431 12.72 10.52 -12.35
CA GLY A 431 13.66 9.67 -13.09
C GLY A 431 13.03 8.60 -14.00
N GLN A 432 11.74 8.33 -13.92
CA GLN A 432 11.06 7.47 -14.91
C GLN A 432 10.48 8.33 -16.03
N LYS A 433 11.08 8.23 -17.21
CA LYS A 433 10.53 8.85 -18.43
C LYS A 433 9.39 7.98 -18.94
N ILE A 434 8.18 8.53 -19.02
CA ILE A 434 7.10 7.90 -19.78
C ILE A 434 7.41 8.15 -21.27
N ILE A 435 8.07 7.20 -21.88
CA ILE A 435 8.40 7.26 -23.29
C ILE A 435 7.30 6.53 -24.05
N LEU A 436 6.46 7.29 -24.74
CA LEU A 436 5.51 6.72 -25.69
C LEU A 436 6.18 6.49 -27.04
N ASP A 437 5.74 5.44 -27.76
CA ASP A 437 6.15 5.21 -29.13
C ASP A 437 5.50 6.25 -30.07
N ILE A 438 6.25 7.33 -30.30
CA ILE A 438 5.79 8.47 -31.11
C ILE A 438 5.45 8.04 -32.55
N GLU A 439 6.16 7.06 -33.11
CA GLU A 439 5.88 6.59 -34.47
C GLU A 439 4.57 5.81 -34.53
N LYS A 440 4.22 5.05 -33.50
CA LYS A 440 2.89 4.44 -33.39
C LYS A 440 1.79 5.49 -33.22
N LEU A 441 2.04 6.54 -32.46
CA LEU A 441 1.08 7.63 -32.23
C LEU A 441 0.80 8.38 -33.52
N LYS A 442 1.83 8.73 -34.32
CA LYS A 442 1.69 9.39 -35.63
C LYS A 442 0.90 8.56 -36.66
N LYS A 443 0.90 7.25 -36.53
CA LYS A 443 0.17 6.34 -37.45
C LYS A 443 -1.30 6.16 -37.09
N ILE A 444 -1.80 6.76 -36.02
CA ILE A 444 -3.22 6.71 -35.71
C ILE A 444 -3.98 7.53 -36.73
N ASN A 445 -5.03 6.96 -37.30
CA ASN A 445 -5.93 7.61 -38.24
C ASN A 445 -7.36 7.68 -37.68
N TYR A 446 -8.27 8.33 -38.39
CA TYR A 446 -9.63 8.51 -37.91
C TYR A 446 -10.40 7.17 -37.82
N GLU A 447 -10.15 6.25 -38.72
CA GLU A 447 -10.73 4.90 -38.68
C GLU A 447 -10.31 4.14 -37.40
N ASN A 448 -9.09 4.39 -36.91
CA ASN A 448 -8.66 3.85 -35.62
C ASN A 448 -9.46 4.46 -34.45
N ILE A 449 -9.78 5.76 -34.50
CA ILE A 449 -10.61 6.40 -33.46
C ILE A 449 -12.02 5.80 -33.50
N LEU A 450 -12.62 5.65 -34.69
CA LEU A 450 -13.93 5.01 -34.79
C LEU A 450 -13.94 3.62 -34.19
N LYS A 451 -12.95 2.80 -34.50
CA LYS A 451 -12.84 1.42 -33.99
C LYS A 451 -12.59 1.36 -32.49
N HIS A 452 -11.60 2.08 -31.97
CA HIS A 452 -11.11 1.88 -30.59
C HIS A 452 -11.76 2.81 -29.56
N VAL A 453 -12.48 3.84 -29.99
CA VAL A 453 -13.22 4.75 -29.12
C VAL A 453 -14.72 4.58 -29.28
N PHE A 454 -15.21 4.65 -30.53
CA PHE A 454 -16.65 4.62 -30.78
C PHE A 454 -17.20 3.20 -31.03
N ASN A 455 -16.35 2.18 -31.03
CA ASN A 455 -16.71 0.78 -31.32
C ASN A 455 -17.41 0.60 -32.66
N ALA A 456 -17.04 1.37 -33.69
CA ALA A 456 -17.68 1.40 -34.99
C ALA A 456 -16.67 1.35 -36.12
N GLU A 457 -17.04 0.79 -37.25
CA GLU A 457 -16.22 0.79 -38.48
C GLU A 457 -16.42 2.08 -39.29
N ASN A 458 -17.59 2.67 -39.20
CA ASN A 458 -17.99 3.85 -39.96
C ASN A 458 -18.50 4.96 -39.01
N SER A 459 -18.33 6.22 -39.45
CA SER A 459 -18.95 7.36 -38.75
C SER A 459 -20.48 7.25 -38.79
N GLY A 460 -21.15 7.79 -37.81
CA GLY A 460 -22.61 7.76 -37.69
C GLY A 460 -23.12 8.75 -36.67
N ALA A 461 -24.43 8.98 -36.70
CA ALA A 461 -25.09 9.77 -35.65
C ALA A 461 -25.08 9.01 -34.31
N ILE A 462 -25.13 9.75 -33.22
CA ILE A 462 -25.25 9.16 -31.87
C ILE A 462 -26.70 8.71 -31.64
N GLU A 463 -26.86 7.49 -31.18
CA GLU A 463 -28.09 6.93 -30.63
C GLU A 463 -27.99 6.92 -29.09
N ILE A 464 -29.10 7.29 -28.42
CA ILE A 464 -29.18 7.43 -26.95
C ILE A 464 -30.01 6.28 -26.41
N SER A 465 -29.52 5.67 -25.33
CA SER A 465 -30.25 4.65 -24.57
C SER A 465 -30.33 5.00 -23.09
N PHE A 466 -31.54 4.94 -22.53
CA PHE A 466 -31.76 5.12 -21.10
C PHE A 466 -33.01 4.35 -20.63
N ARG A 467 -33.08 4.12 -19.34
CA ARG A 467 -34.30 3.55 -18.71
C ARG A 467 -35.27 4.67 -18.34
N PRO A 468 -36.54 4.59 -18.70
CA PRO A 468 -37.54 5.56 -18.25
C PRO A 468 -37.63 5.64 -16.71
N SER A 469 -37.39 4.53 -16.00
CA SER A 469 -37.42 4.42 -14.55
C SER A 469 -36.15 4.91 -13.85
N ASP A 470 -34.99 4.96 -14.54
CA ASP A 470 -33.69 5.45 -14.03
C ASP A 470 -32.97 6.33 -15.06
N LYS A 471 -33.33 7.60 -15.04
CA LYS A 471 -32.72 8.62 -15.91
C LYS A 471 -31.36 9.12 -15.42
N SER A 472 -30.79 8.51 -14.39
CA SER A 472 -29.46 8.87 -13.91
C SER A 472 -28.33 8.31 -14.77
N GLN A 473 -28.64 7.37 -15.67
CA GLN A 473 -27.70 6.72 -16.57
C GLN A 473 -28.18 6.87 -18.00
N VAL A 474 -27.28 7.37 -18.86
CA VAL A 474 -27.54 7.52 -20.31
C VAL A 474 -26.36 6.91 -21.06
N ALA A 475 -26.61 5.92 -21.88
CA ALA A 475 -25.60 5.26 -22.70
C ALA A 475 -25.68 5.71 -24.16
N PHE A 476 -24.54 5.71 -24.85
CA PHE A 476 -24.42 6.22 -26.21
C PHE A 476 -23.73 5.19 -27.11
N LYS A 477 -24.31 4.97 -28.28
CA LYS A 477 -23.69 4.23 -29.38
C LYS A 477 -23.85 4.97 -30.71
N LEU A 478 -23.14 4.57 -31.74
CA LEU A 478 -23.37 5.10 -33.07
C LEU A 478 -24.49 4.29 -33.76
N THR A 479 -25.24 4.93 -34.64
CA THR A 479 -26.24 4.27 -35.51
C THR A 479 -25.62 3.20 -36.44
N THR A 480 -24.29 3.25 -36.59
CA THR A 480 -23.48 2.32 -37.35
C THR A 480 -22.84 1.20 -36.52
N SER A 481 -23.19 1.10 -35.24
CA SER A 481 -22.64 0.09 -34.32
C SER A 481 -23.70 -0.43 -33.34
N ASP A 482 -23.58 -1.70 -32.97
CA ASP A 482 -24.40 -2.31 -31.93
C ASP A 482 -23.80 -2.13 -30.54
N CYS A 483 -22.52 -1.76 -30.44
CA CYS A 483 -21.80 -1.60 -29.16
C CYS A 483 -21.86 -0.17 -28.61
N TYR A 484 -22.12 -0.04 -27.30
CA TYR A 484 -22.08 1.26 -26.62
C TYR A 484 -20.63 1.68 -26.38
N PHE A 485 -20.31 2.93 -26.67
CA PHE A 485 -18.95 3.46 -26.49
C PHE A 485 -18.82 4.38 -25.26
N ALA A 486 -19.93 5.02 -24.86
CA ALA A 486 -19.90 5.99 -23.77
C ALA A 486 -21.09 5.85 -22.83
N LEU A 487 -20.86 6.23 -21.58
CA LEU A 487 -21.85 6.29 -20.54
C LEU A 487 -21.79 7.66 -19.84
N MET A 488 -22.94 8.30 -19.69
CA MET A 488 -23.10 9.49 -18.87
C MET A 488 -23.81 9.08 -17.57
N LYS A 489 -23.20 9.41 -16.43
CA LYS A 489 -23.76 9.17 -15.09
C LYS A 489 -23.86 10.49 -14.35
N THR A 490 -25.10 10.92 -14.08
CA THR A 490 -25.41 12.15 -13.35
C THR A 490 -26.51 11.84 -12.34
N GLY A 491 -26.83 12.77 -11.44
CA GLY A 491 -27.94 12.56 -10.50
C GLY A 491 -29.29 12.36 -11.22
N GLU A 492 -29.52 13.15 -12.27
CA GLU A 492 -30.62 13.04 -13.22
C GLU A 492 -30.12 13.36 -14.63
N MET A 493 -30.89 12.95 -15.67
CA MET A 493 -30.56 13.32 -17.04
C MET A 493 -30.48 14.86 -17.17
N PRO A 494 -29.37 15.40 -17.71
CA PRO A 494 -29.19 16.84 -17.87
C PRO A 494 -30.35 17.49 -18.64
N ALA A 495 -30.77 18.67 -18.20
CA ALA A 495 -31.92 19.37 -18.80
C ALA A 495 -31.71 19.66 -20.30
N TRP A 496 -30.48 20.05 -20.70
CA TRP A 496 -30.14 20.27 -22.10
C TRP A 496 -30.31 19.01 -22.96
N LEU A 497 -29.91 17.84 -22.47
CA LEU A 497 -30.07 16.58 -23.20
C LEU A 497 -31.54 16.18 -23.27
N ARG A 498 -32.29 16.38 -22.17
CA ARG A 498 -33.72 16.11 -22.12
C ARG A 498 -34.50 16.96 -23.13
N ASN A 499 -34.13 18.22 -23.26
CA ASN A 499 -34.78 19.18 -24.19
C ASN A 499 -34.45 18.90 -25.66
N GLU A 500 -33.42 18.15 -25.95
CA GLU A 500 -32.93 17.84 -27.27
C GLU A 500 -33.13 16.37 -27.67
N LEU A 501 -33.86 15.60 -26.86
CA LEU A 501 -34.09 14.17 -27.14
C LEU A 501 -34.65 13.90 -28.52
N ASP A 502 -35.50 14.79 -29.06
CA ASP A 502 -36.08 14.66 -30.38
C ASP A 502 -35.07 14.71 -31.53
N ARG A 503 -33.85 15.15 -31.28
CA ARG A 503 -32.75 15.16 -32.26
C ARG A 503 -32.06 13.80 -32.38
N PHE A 504 -32.25 12.91 -31.44
CA PHE A 504 -31.53 11.64 -31.35
C PHE A 504 -32.45 10.45 -31.60
N ASN A 505 -31.89 9.38 -32.13
CA ASN A 505 -32.53 8.08 -32.10
C ASN A 505 -32.53 7.59 -30.64
N ILE A 506 -33.73 7.27 -30.12
CA ILE A 506 -33.84 6.87 -28.71
C ILE A 506 -34.19 5.39 -28.63
N ASN A 507 -33.39 4.66 -27.84
CA ASN A 507 -33.66 3.28 -27.49
C ASN A 507 -34.10 3.21 -26.00
N THR A 508 -35.37 2.84 -25.76
CA THR A 508 -35.94 2.67 -24.42
C THR A 508 -36.10 1.20 -24.03
N GLN A 509 -35.75 0.26 -24.90
CA GLN A 509 -35.94 -1.20 -24.69
C GLN A 509 -34.76 -1.81 -23.91
N TYR A 510 -34.28 -1.12 -22.98
CA TYR A 510 -33.10 -1.47 -22.18
C TYR A 510 -33.51 -2.35 -20.99
N GLU A 511 -33.27 -3.65 -21.05
CA GLU A 511 -34.03 -4.56 -20.20
C GLU A 511 -33.40 -5.03 -18.90
N THR A 512 -32.11 -5.20 -18.73
CA THR A 512 -31.75 -6.07 -17.59
C THR A 512 -30.71 -5.58 -16.61
N GLU A 513 -29.68 -4.87 -17.00
CA GLU A 513 -28.60 -4.47 -16.10
C GLU A 513 -28.24 -2.98 -16.24
N GLY A 514 -27.95 -2.30 -15.14
CA GLY A 514 -27.42 -0.95 -15.20
C GLY A 514 -26.03 -0.97 -15.82
N PHE A 515 -25.78 -0.25 -16.90
CA PHE A 515 -24.47 -0.13 -17.55
C PHE A 515 -23.39 0.25 -16.56
N PHE A 516 -23.73 1.04 -15.57
CA PHE A 516 -22.82 1.47 -14.54
C PHE A 516 -22.35 0.33 -13.63
N GLN A 517 -23.21 -0.66 -13.40
CA GLN A 517 -22.88 -1.85 -12.59
C GLN A 517 -21.96 -2.81 -13.34
N THR A 518 -22.08 -2.85 -14.65
CA THR A 518 -21.30 -3.76 -15.52
C THR A 518 -20.03 -3.13 -16.09
N ILE A 519 -19.80 -1.83 -15.86
CA ILE A 519 -18.68 -1.09 -16.47
C ILE A 519 -17.30 -1.69 -16.14
N ASN A 520 -17.18 -2.38 -15.01
CA ASN A 520 -15.94 -3.02 -14.58
C ASN A 520 -15.76 -4.46 -15.07
N ARG A 521 -16.72 -4.98 -15.81
CA ARG A 521 -16.60 -6.32 -16.39
C ARG A 521 -15.68 -6.27 -17.61
N ASP A 522 -14.99 -7.35 -17.89
CA ASP A 522 -14.04 -7.45 -19.00
C ASP A 522 -14.73 -7.39 -20.38
N ASP A 523 -16.03 -7.71 -20.44
CA ASP A 523 -16.87 -7.65 -21.63
C ASP A 523 -17.55 -6.28 -21.85
N SER A 524 -17.30 -5.30 -20.99
CA SER A 524 -17.86 -3.94 -21.13
C SER A 524 -17.22 -3.19 -22.30
N ASP A 525 -18.05 -2.73 -23.23
CA ASP A 525 -17.64 -1.95 -24.39
C ASP A 525 -17.47 -0.45 -24.13
N ILE A 526 -17.84 0.02 -22.95
CA ILE A 526 -17.75 1.44 -22.59
C ILE A 526 -16.29 1.90 -22.57
N ASN A 527 -15.94 2.87 -23.40
CA ASN A 527 -14.62 3.48 -23.51
C ASN A 527 -14.55 4.87 -22.88
N ILE A 528 -15.69 5.56 -22.74
CA ILE A 528 -15.78 6.91 -22.18
C ILE A 528 -16.84 6.92 -21.06
N LEU A 529 -16.47 7.43 -19.90
CA LEU A 529 -17.38 7.71 -18.81
C LEU A 529 -17.42 9.22 -18.55
N MET A 530 -18.61 9.79 -18.61
CA MET A 530 -18.87 11.22 -18.37
C MET A 530 -19.66 11.39 -17.07
N GLY A 531 -19.25 12.32 -16.22
CA GLY A 531 -19.98 12.56 -14.99
C GLY A 531 -19.67 13.86 -14.29
N SER A 532 -20.52 14.21 -13.35
CA SER A 532 -20.31 15.31 -12.46
C SER A 532 -19.52 14.92 -11.20
N ARG A 533 -19.09 15.92 -10.44
CA ARG A 533 -18.37 15.75 -9.19
C ARG A 533 -19.12 14.84 -8.19
N SER A 534 -20.45 15.00 -8.07
CA SER A 534 -21.26 14.25 -7.11
C SER A 534 -21.38 12.75 -7.42
N PHE A 535 -21.26 12.39 -8.69
CA PHE A 535 -21.34 11.01 -9.13
C PHE A 535 -20.10 10.19 -8.78
N TYR A 536 -18.93 10.82 -8.89
CA TYR A 536 -17.65 10.12 -8.86
C TYR A 536 -17.25 9.60 -7.47
N GLU A 537 -17.79 10.17 -6.41
CA GLU A 537 -17.39 9.85 -5.03
C GLU A 537 -17.68 8.40 -4.59
N GLY A 538 -18.64 7.70 -5.18
CA GLY A 538 -19.02 6.31 -4.83
C GLY A 538 -18.53 5.22 -5.78
N TRP A 539 -17.83 5.58 -6.89
CA TRP A 539 -17.46 4.63 -7.93
C TRP A 539 -16.05 4.05 -7.75
N ASP A 540 -15.88 2.78 -8.11
CA ASP A 540 -14.64 2.04 -8.03
C ASP A 540 -14.33 1.32 -9.35
N SER A 541 -13.14 1.54 -9.94
CA SER A 541 -12.71 0.89 -11.17
C SER A 541 -11.18 0.85 -11.31
N ASN A 542 -10.65 -0.21 -11.92
CA ASN A 542 -9.24 -0.35 -12.30
C ASN A 542 -8.98 0.13 -13.73
N ARG A 543 -10.02 0.51 -14.47
CA ARG A 543 -9.98 0.80 -15.90
C ARG A 543 -9.43 2.17 -16.30
N PRO A 544 -9.65 3.29 -15.55
CA PRO A 544 -9.25 4.62 -16.01
C PRO A 544 -7.76 4.71 -16.34
N ASN A 545 -7.45 5.19 -17.54
CA ASN A 545 -6.09 5.54 -17.99
C ASN A 545 -5.97 7.02 -18.36
N ILE A 546 -7.11 7.68 -18.60
CA ILE A 546 -7.14 9.11 -18.89
C ILE A 546 -8.20 9.75 -17.98
N VAL A 547 -7.85 10.86 -17.35
CA VAL A 547 -8.79 11.72 -16.63
C VAL A 547 -8.73 13.11 -17.24
N LEU A 548 -9.86 13.58 -17.77
CA LEU A 548 -10.03 14.93 -18.26
C LEU A 548 -10.87 15.73 -17.27
N PHE A 549 -10.26 16.75 -16.66
CA PHE A 549 -10.94 17.71 -15.80
C PHE A 549 -11.37 18.93 -16.58
N ILE A 550 -12.67 19.24 -16.59
CA ILE A 550 -13.24 20.38 -17.30
C ILE A 550 -13.76 21.39 -16.28
N ASN A 551 -13.13 22.56 -16.23
CA ASN A 551 -13.50 23.71 -15.40
C ASN A 551 -13.76 23.35 -13.93
N ILE A 552 -13.00 22.44 -13.37
CA ILE A 552 -13.06 22.13 -11.93
C ILE A 552 -12.64 23.38 -11.16
N GLY A 553 -13.49 23.87 -10.25
CA GLY A 553 -13.22 25.07 -9.48
C GLY A 553 -11.93 25.03 -8.67
N VAL A 554 -11.52 26.16 -8.12
CA VAL A 554 -10.34 26.32 -7.28
C VAL A 554 -10.69 26.20 -5.78
N GLY A 555 -9.71 25.89 -4.93
CA GLY A 555 -9.86 25.85 -3.48
C GLY A 555 -9.91 24.45 -2.89
N ARG A 556 -9.98 24.35 -1.55
CA ARG A 556 -9.81 23.09 -0.78
C ARG A 556 -10.73 21.94 -1.23
N ASP A 557 -11.97 22.27 -1.57
CA ASP A 557 -12.92 21.23 -2.02
C ASP A 557 -12.61 20.72 -3.42
N ALA A 558 -12.07 21.57 -4.30
CA ALA A 558 -11.58 21.18 -5.61
C ALA A 558 -10.33 20.29 -5.47
N GLN A 559 -9.39 20.67 -4.60
CA GLN A 559 -8.20 19.89 -4.29
C GLN A 559 -8.55 18.48 -3.80
N LYS A 560 -9.45 18.37 -2.82
CA LYS A 560 -9.93 17.07 -2.32
C LYS A 560 -10.55 16.23 -3.44
N PHE A 561 -11.37 16.84 -4.29
CA PHE A 561 -11.98 16.15 -5.43
C PHE A 561 -10.94 15.64 -6.43
N VAL A 562 -9.94 16.43 -6.75
CA VAL A 562 -8.86 16.04 -7.65
C VAL A 562 -8.07 14.87 -7.06
N LEU A 563 -7.63 14.96 -5.80
CA LEU A 563 -6.92 13.86 -5.13
C LEU A 563 -7.73 12.56 -5.12
N GLN A 564 -9.01 12.66 -4.81
CA GLN A 564 -9.89 11.49 -4.83
C GLN A 564 -10.05 10.91 -6.23
N SER A 565 -10.16 11.78 -7.24
CA SER A 565 -10.32 11.36 -8.64
C SER A 565 -9.04 10.69 -9.17
N VAL A 566 -7.90 11.31 -8.93
CA VAL A 566 -6.60 10.73 -9.29
C VAL A 566 -6.38 9.42 -8.52
N GLY A 567 -6.62 9.41 -7.20
CA GLY A 567 -6.48 8.22 -6.37
C GLY A 567 -7.37 7.04 -6.77
N ARG A 568 -8.53 7.31 -7.43
CA ARG A 568 -9.36 6.26 -8.04
C ARG A 568 -8.81 5.83 -9.40
N GLY A 569 -8.34 6.78 -10.21
CA GLY A 569 -7.80 6.51 -11.55
C GLY A 569 -6.48 5.72 -11.55
N VAL A 570 -5.66 5.86 -10.51
CA VAL A 570 -4.36 5.16 -10.42
C VAL A 570 -4.46 3.68 -10.09
N ARG A 571 -5.63 3.17 -9.76
CA ARG A 571 -5.78 1.75 -9.42
C ARG A 571 -5.34 0.86 -10.57
N ILE A 572 -4.68 -0.23 -10.22
CA ILE A 572 -4.15 -1.18 -11.18
C ILE A 572 -4.41 -2.62 -10.74
N GLU A 573 -4.72 -3.48 -11.68
CA GLU A 573 -4.88 -4.92 -11.51
C GLU A 573 -4.47 -5.62 -12.79
N PRO A 574 -3.17 -5.87 -13.00
CA PRO A 574 -2.69 -6.53 -14.21
C PRO A 574 -3.23 -7.96 -14.37
N LEU A 575 -3.42 -8.66 -13.27
CA LEU A 575 -4.02 -9.98 -13.20
C LEU A 575 -5.02 -9.99 -12.03
N LYS A 576 -6.05 -10.80 -12.14
CA LYS A 576 -7.10 -10.94 -11.12
C LYS A 576 -6.50 -11.12 -9.73
N ASN A 577 -6.87 -10.26 -8.79
CA ASN A 577 -6.38 -10.21 -7.41
C ASN A 577 -4.88 -9.92 -7.25
N LYS A 578 -4.18 -9.44 -8.29
CA LYS A 578 -2.78 -9.03 -8.23
C LYS A 578 -2.68 -7.54 -8.56
N ARG A 579 -2.66 -6.71 -7.54
CA ARG A 579 -2.77 -5.25 -7.63
C ARG A 579 -1.42 -4.54 -7.48
N LYS A 580 -0.43 -4.94 -8.25
CA LYS A 580 0.84 -4.23 -8.43
C LYS A 580 1.17 -4.15 -9.91
N ARG A 581 1.98 -3.17 -10.31
CA ARG A 581 2.50 -3.09 -11.67
C ARG A 581 3.22 -4.38 -12.04
N LEU A 582 3.19 -4.73 -13.31
CA LEU A 582 3.64 -6.04 -13.79
C LEU A 582 5.12 -6.30 -13.46
N GLN A 583 5.98 -5.28 -13.53
CA GLN A 583 7.37 -5.39 -13.11
C GLN A 583 7.50 -5.78 -11.63
N ASN A 584 6.70 -5.18 -10.74
CA ASN A 584 6.70 -5.52 -9.32
C ASN A 584 6.16 -6.95 -9.07
N LEU A 585 5.20 -7.39 -9.88
CA LEU A 585 4.70 -8.77 -9.83
C LEU A 585 5.76 -9.77 -10.32
N LEU A 586 6.52 -9.42 -11.37
CA LEU A 586 7.64 -10.23 -11.83
C LEU A 586 8.70 -10.36 -10.74
N ASN A 587 9.10 -9.25 -10.14
CA ASN A 587 10.11 -9.23 -9.08
C ASN A 587 9.66 -10.08 -7.87
N ALA A 588 8.36 -10.08 -7.54
CA ALA A 588 7.77 -10.94 -6.52
C ALA A 588 7.52 -12.40 -6.98
N ASN A 589 7.97 -12.79 -8.18
CA ASN A 589 7.72 -14.09 -8.81
C ASN A 589 6.22 -14.46 -8.91
N ALA A 590 5.37 -13.45 -9.04
CA ALA A 590 3.93 -13.64 -9.19
C ALA A 590 3.51 -13.73 -10.67
N VAL A 591 4.43 -13.47 -11.60
CA VAL A 591 4.25 -13.53 -13.07
C VAL A 591 5.46 -14.20 -13.68
N GLU A 592 5.27 -14.96 -14.75
CA GLU A 592 6.34 -15.62 -15.48
C GLU A 592 7.19 -14.60 -16.26
N GLU A 593 8.52 -14.78 -16.25
CA GLU A 593 9.48 -13.91 -16.95
C GLU A 593 9.19 -13.83 -18.46
N GLN A 594 8.86 -14.97 -19.08
CA GLN A 594 8.56 -15.02 -20.50
C GLN A 594 7.33 -14.18 -20.88
N LEU A 595 6.27 -14.23 -20.06
CA LEU A 595 5.09 -13.41 -20.26
C LEU A 595 5.43 -11.93 -20.15
N PHE A 596 6.21 -11.54 -19.14
CA PHE A 596 6.66 -10.15 -18.99
C PHE A 596 7.49 -9.67 -20.17
N GLU A 597 8.49 -10.45 -20.60
CA GLU A 597 9.34 -10.10 -21.76
C GLU A 597 8.53 -9.86 -23.03
N ASN A 598 7.45 -10.63 -23.25
CA ASN A 598 6.57 -10.47 -24.40
C ASN A 598 5.79 -9.15 -24.41
N VAL A 599 5.51 -8.59 -23.22
CA VAL A 599 4.63 -7.41 -23.08
C VAL A 599 5.31 -6.17 -22.52
N LYS A 600 6.53 -6.24 -22.00
CA LYS A 600 7.23 -5.15 -21.28
C LYS A 600 7.29 -3.83 -22.04
N ASN A 601 7.40 -3.86 -23.36
CA ASN A 601 7.44 -2.66 -24.22
C ASN A 601 6.05 -2.08 -24.53
N LEU A 602 4.99 -2.76 -24.11
CA LEU A 602 3.60 -2.38 -24.37
C LEU A 602 2.86 -1.87 -23.12
N ILE A 603 3.35 -2.23 -21.92
CA ILE A 603 2.60 -2.04 -20.69
C ILE A 603 2.58 -0.60 -20.18
N LEU A 604 3.61 0.19 -20.46
CA LEU A 604 3.76 1.53 -19.87
C LEU A 604 2.54 2.45 -20.09
N PRO A 605 1.93 2.52 -21.29
CA PRO A 605 0.71 3.32 -21.48
C PRO A 605 -0.48 2.81 -20.64
N ILE A 606 -0.58 1.50 -20.44
CA ILE A 606 -1.65 0.88 -19.65
C ILE A 606 -1.42 1.08 -18.15
N GLU A 607 -0.17 1.05 -17.73
CA GLU A 607 0.25 1.30 -16.34
C GLU A 607 0.41 2.79 -16.01
N SER A 608 -0.09 3.68 -16.88
CA SER A 608 -0.06 5.13 -16.71
C SER A 608 -1.47 5.70 -16.62
N LEU A 609 -1.62 6.71 -15.76
CA LEU A 609 -2.79 7.59 -15.67
C LEU A 609 -2.40 8.95 -16.23
N PHE A 610 -3.01 9.34 -17.36
CA PHE A 610 -2.81 10.64 -17.99
C PHE A 610 -3.88 11.61 -17.51
N VAL A 611 -3.45 12.72 -16.94
CA VAL A 611 -4.33 13.75 -16.36
C VAL A 611 -4.28 15.01 -17.24
N PHE A 612 -5.42 15.41 -17.73
CA PHE A 612 -5.62 16.61 -18.53
C PHE A 612 -6.59 17.57 -17.83
N GLY A 613 -6.43 18.85 -18.07
CA GLY A 613 -7.35 19.87 -17.58
C GLY A 613 -7.55 20.95 -18.62
N THR A 614 -8.75 21.54 -18.64
CA THR A 614 -9.11 22.61 -19.59
C THR A 614 -8.77 24.00 -19.11
N ASN A 615 -8.28 24.16 -17.87
CA ASN A 615 -7.96 25.45 -17.28
C ASN A 615 -6.57 25.42 -16.64
N ALA A 616 -5.72 26.39 -16.99
CA ALA A 616 -4.35 26.50 -16.51
C ALA A 616 -4.25 26.62 -14.98
N GLU A 617 -5.15 27.38 -14.35
CA GLU A 617 -5.17 27.52 -12.88
C GLU A 617 -5.53 26.20 -12.22
N ASN A 618 -6.51 25.48 -12.78
CA ASN A 618 -6.89 24.16 -12.29
C ASN A 618 -5.75 23.16 -12.40
N LEU A 619 -5.02 23.13 -13.51
CA LEU A 619 -3.86 22.25 -13.66
C LEU A 619 -2.74 22.59 -12.69
N LYS A 620 -2.45 23.87 -12.47
CA LYS A 620 -1.49 24.30 -11.46
C LYS A 620 -1.91 23.86 -10.06
N GLU A 621 -3.20 23.95 -9.76
CA GLU A 621 -3.74 23.53 -8.47
C GLU A 621 -3.72 22.01 -8.33
N ILE A 622 -4.01 21.25 -9.40
CA ILE A 622 -3.83 19.79 -9.47
C ILE A 622 -2.38 19.42 -9.18
N ILE A 623 -1.44 20.04 -9.89
CA ILE A 623 -0.01 19.81 -9.72
C ILE A 623 0.43 20.18 -8.29
N ALA A 624 0.00 21.33 -7.76
CA ALA A 624 0.31 21.75 -6.40
C ALA A 624 -0.23 20.77 -5.37
N THR A 625 -1.44 20.25 -5.59
CA THR A 625 -2.07 19.24 -4.73
C THR A 625 -1.31 17.93 -4.76
N LEU A 626 -0.93 17.46 -5.94
CA LEU A 626 -0.13 16.24 -6.09
C LEU A 626 1.29 16.41 -5.52
N LYS A 627 1.91 17.59 -5.69
CA LYS A 627 3.19 17.92 -5.06
C LYS A 627 3.08 17.98 -3.53
N ALA A 628 1.96 18.43 -2.99
CA ALA A 628 1.71 18.44 -1.55
C ALA A 628 1.56 17.01 -0.99
N GLU A 629 0.95 16.09 -1.74
CA GLU A 629 0.95 14.66 -1.39
C GLU A 629 2.35 14.04 -1.47
N LYS A 630 3.14 14.46 -2.44
CA LYS A 630 4.54 14.10 -2.60
C LYS A 630 5.44 14.98 -1.73
N GLN A 631 5.09 15.24 -0.49
CA GLN A 631 5.80 16.20 0.38
C GLN A 631 7.25 15.83 0.67
N ASP A 632 7.64 14.59 0.46
CA ASP A 632 9.00 14.13 0.61
C ASP A 632 9.80 14.43 -0.65
N LYS A 633 10.85 15.24 -0.53
CA LYS A 633 11.82 15.39 -1.62
C LYS A 633 12.57 14.07 -1.80
N ASN A 634 12.61 13.55 -3.00
CA ASN A 634 13.39 12.36 -3.30
C ASN A 634 14.87 12.72 -3.42
N LEU A 635 15.70 12.19 -2.53
CA LEU A 635 17.17 12.27 -2.65
C LEU A 635 17.75 11.18 -3.56
N GLY A 636 16.93 10.26 -4.06
CA GLY A 636 17.39 9.10 -4.85
C GLY A 636 18.22 9.47 -6.07
N GLU A 637 17.97 10.63 -6.70
CA GLU A 637 18.79 11.11 -7.83
C GLU A 637 20.22 11.52 -7.42
N ALA A 638 20.42 11.85 -6.16
CA ALA A 638 21.75 12.17 -5.64
C ALA A 638 22.64 10.91 -5.46
N PHE A 639 22.02 9.72 -5.41
CA PHE A 639 22.70 8.45 -5.30
C PHE A 639 23.03 7.86 -6.68
N ILE A 640 24.12 7.15 -6.76
CA ILE A 640 24.55 6.46 -7.98
C ILE A 640 24.85 5.00 -7.67
N LEU A 641 24.68 4.14 -8.66
CA LEU A 641 25.29 2.80 -8.59
C LEU A 641 26.79 2.94 -8.51
N ASN A 642 27.42 2.17 -7.63
CA ASN A 642 28.86 2.16 -7.51
C ASN A 642 29.49 1.69 -8.84
N PRO A 643 30.38 2.47 -9.48
CA PRO A 643 31.05 2.06 -10.70
C PRO A 643 31.79 0.72 -10.57
N GLU A 644 32.32 0.39 -9.38
CA GLU A 644 32.95 -0.90 -9.14
C GLU A 644 31.90 -2.04 -9.17
N ALA A 645 30.72 -1.84 -8.61
CA ALA A 645 29.65 -2.83 -8.66
C ALA A 645 29.19 -3.13 -10.12
N GLN A 646 29.23 -2.12 -10.99
CA GLN A 646 28.84 -2.28 -12.39
C GLN A 646 29.84 -3.11 -13.22
N LYS A 647 31.07 -3.32 -12.73
CA LYS A 647 32.08 -4.16 -13.38
C LYS A 647 31.79 -5.65 -13.18
N HIS A 648 30.95 -6.00 -12.22
CA HIS A 648 30.73 -7.38 -11.79
C HIS A 648 29.29 -7.81 -12.00
N THR A 649 29.08 -9.09 -12.23
CA THR A 649 27.72 -9.65 -12.31
C THR A 649 27.26 -10.06 -10.89
N LEU A 650 26.27 -9.37 -10.37
CA LEU A 650 25.71 -9.66 -9.06
C LEU A 650 24.50 -10.57 -9.22
N PHE A 651 24.47 -11.71 -8.54
CA PHE A 651 23.40 -12.69 -8.64
C PHE A 651 22.45 -12.64 -7.44
N VAL A 652 21.16 -12.85 -7.72
CA VAL A 652 20.11 -13.01 -6.70
C VAL A 652 19.31 -14.30 -6.95
N PRO A 653 18.82 -14.97 -5.90
CA PRO A 653 18.04 -16.19 -6.05
C PRO A 653 16.62 -15.91 -6.53
N VAL A 654 16.09 -16.81 -7.36
CA VAL A 654 14.70 -16.83 -7.83
C VAL A 654 14.07 -18.13 -7.36
N TYR A 655 12.82 -18.07 -6.90
CA TYR A 655 12.13 -19.20 -6.31
C TYR A 655 10.87 -19.57 -7.10
N LYS A 656 10.61 -20.86 -7.19
CA LYS A 656 9.36 -21.42 -7.72
C LYS A 656 8.57 -22.12 -6.62
N THR A 657 7.26 -22.23 -6.79
CA THR A 657 6.42 -23.03 -5.92
C THR A 657 6.61 -24.51 -6.24
N ALA A 658 6.99 -25.30 -5.24
CA ALA A 658 7.07 -26.76 -5.37
C ALA A 658 5.67 -27.38 -5.33
N GLU A 659 5.46 -28.45 -6.11
CA GLU A 659 4.17 -29.16 -6.12
C GLU A 659 3.98 -30.14 -4.95
N ARG A 660 5.01 -30.41 -4.19
CA ARG A 660 4.99 -31.34 -3.06
C ARG A 660 4.39 -30.73 -1.80
N ILE A 661 3.80 -31.56 -0.97
CA ILE A 661 3.29 -31.19 0.34
C ILE A 661 4.45 -31.12 1.33
N LEU A 662 4.61 -29.97 2.01
CA LEU A 662 5.71 -29.75 2.97
C LEU A 662 5.78 -30.82 4.06
N ALA A 663 4.65 -31.32 4.53
CA ALA A 663 4.56 -32.39 5.56
C ALA A 663 5.12 -33.76 5.13
N GLU A 664 5.42 -33.97 3.86
CA GLU A 664 6.00 -35.20 3.34
C GLU A 664 7.53 -35.17 3.27
N GLU A 665 8.14 -34.01 3.49
CA GLU A 665 9.58 -33.86 3.45
C GLU A 665 10.27 -34.45 4.69
N ARG A 666 11.47 -34.97 4.51
CA ARG A 666 12.25 -35.54 5.64
C ARG A 666 12.63 -34.46 6.66
N ASP A 667 12.96 -33.30 6.18
CA ASP A 667 13.38 -32.15 6.96
C ASP A 667 12.20 -31.21 7.26
N LEU A 668 11.03 -31.79 7.52
CA LEU A 668 9.83 -31.05 7.84
C LEU A 668 10.06 -30.15 9.05
N GLN A 669 9.84 -28.86 8.86
CA GLN A 669 9.80 -27.91 9.95
C GLN A 669 8.59 -28.20 10.83
N LYS A 670 8.80 -28.47 12.11
CA LYS A 670 7.72 -28.77 13.04
C LYS A 670 6.84 -27.54 13.28
N TYR A 671 5.54 -27.76 13.37
CA TYR A 671 4.60 -26.70 13.70
C TYR A 671 4.70 -26.37 15.21
N PRO A 672 5.05 -25.15 15.59
CA PRO A 672 5.15 -24.76 16.97
C PRO A 672 3.76 -24.52 17.57
N VAL A 673 3.50 -25.18 18.68
CA VAL A 673 2.22 -25.07 19.40
C VAL A 673 2.44 -25.35 20.88
N SER A 674 1.67 -24.72 21.77
CA SER A 674 1.70 -25.11 23.17
C SER A 674 1.03 -26.47 23.36
N ARG A 675 1.48 -27.26 24.37
CA ARG A 675 0.84 -28.54 24.66
C ARG A 675 -0.65 -28.41 24.93
N LYS A 676 -1.07 -27.35 25.60
CA LYS A 676 -2.48 -27.10 25.91
C LYS A 676 -3.29 -26.79 24.66
N ASP A 677 -2.79 -25.94 23.78
CA ASP A 677 -3.45 -25.60 22.51
C ASP A 677 -3.52 -26.83 21.60
N PHE A 678 -2.46 -27.65 21.53
CA PHE A 678 -2.47 -28.89 20.78
C PHE A 678 -3.59 -29.83 21.24
N GLU A 679 -3.68 -30.12 22.56
CA GLU A 679 -4.69 -31.01 23.09
C GLU A 679 -6.12 -30.51 22.87
N ILE A 680 -6.33 -29.21 23.01
CA ILE A 680 -7.64 -28.60 22.72
C ILE A 680 -7.96 -28.70 21.23
N THR A 681 -6.99 -28.44 20.36
CA THR A 681 -7.16 -28.48 18.91
C THR A 681 -7.39 -29.90 18.39
N LYS A 682 -6.68 -30.89 18.96
CA LYS A 682 -6.91 -32.30 18.63
C LYS A 682 -8.34 -32.74 18.97
N LYS A 683 -8.82 -32.41 20.18
CA LYS A 683 -10.21 -32.72 20.60
C LYS A 683 -11.21 -32.01 19.69
N PHE A 684 -10.90 -30.78 19.29
CA PHE A 684 -11.75 -30.05 18.38
C PHE A 684 -11.81 -30.68 16.99
N TYR A 685 -10.68 -31.13 16.43
CA TYR A 685 -10.64 -31.87 15.17
C TYR A 685 -11.44 -33.16 15.23
N GLU A 686 -11.26 -33.97 16.31
CA GLU A 686 -12.00 -35.18 16.53
C GLU A 686 -13.52 -34.97 16.60
N PHE A 687 -13.92 -33.87 17.25
CA PHE A 687 -15.34 -33.46 17.33
C PHE A 687 -15.89 -33.00 15.96
N LEU A 688 -15.14 -32.24 15.19
CA LEU A 688 -15.58 -31.68 13.91
C LEU A 688 -15.81 -32.76 12.85
N GLY A 689 -14.97 -33.78 12.82
CA GLY A 689 -14.97 -34.85 11.82
C GLY A 689 -14.51 -34.41 10.43
N ASP A 690 -14.08 -35.38 9.61
CA ASP A 690 -13.39 -35.12 8.34
C ASP A 690 -14.22 -34.29 7.33
N LYS A 691 -15.52 -34.61 7.17
CA LYS A 691 -16.37 -33.94 6.17
C LYS A 691 -16.59 -32.48 6.53
N ALA A 692 -16.85 -32.21 7.79
CA ALA A 692 -17.04 -30.85 8.27
C ALA A 692 -15.74 -30.05 8.20
N ALA A 693 -14.60 -30.66 8.53
CA ALA A 693 -13.29 -30.06 8.40
C ALA A 693 -12.94 -29.75 6.93
N ALA A 694 -13.21 -30.67 5.99
CA ALA A 694 -12.98 -30.44 4.56
C ALA A 694 -13.75 -29.23 4.03
N VAL A 695 -15.02 -29.14 4.37
CA VAL A 695 -15.88 -28.03 3.93
C VAL A 695 -15.48 -26.73 4.61
N LYS A 696 -15.30 -26.76 5.93
CA LYS A 696 -14.98 -25.54 6.73
C LYS A 696 -13.66 -24.90 6.31
N TYR A 697 -12.63 -25.68 6.12
CA TYR A 697 -11.28 -25.18 5.84
C TYR A 697 -10.92 -25.26 4.36
N GLY A 698 -11.81 -25.79 3.52
CA GLY A 698 -11.57 -25.94 2.08
C GLY A 698 -10.35 -26.82 1.78
N CYS A 699 -10.07 -27.83 2.64
CA CYS A 699 -8.89 -28.67 2.52
C CYS A 699 -9.17 -29.96 1.77
N GLU A 700 -8.14 -30.49 1.11
CA GLU A 700 -8.23 -31.74 0.38
C GLU A 700 -8.25 -32.97 1.35
N VAL A 701 -8.86 -34.06 0.90
CA VAL A 701 -8.93 -35.31 1.70
C VAL A 701 -7.55 -35.80 2.14
N LYS A 702 -6.51 -35.63 1.32
CA LYS A 702 -5.13 -36.01 1.68
C LYS A 702 -4.59 -35.20 2.86
N VAL A 703 -4.99 -33.94 2.99
CA VAL A 703 -4.61 -33.07 4.11
C VAL A 703 -5.30 -33.52 5.39
N LEU A 704 -6.56 -33.94 5.32
CA LEU A 704 -7.29 -34.47 6.48
C LEU A 704 -6.66 -35.76 6.99
N LYS A 705 -6.32 -36.68 6.09
CA LYS A 705 -5.61 -37.92 6.47
C LYS A 705 -4.29 -37.60 7.16
N LYS A 706 -3.54 -36.64 6.59
CA LYS A 706 -2.27 -36.18 7.15
C LYS A 706 -2.44 -35.52 8.52
N ALA A 707 -3.53 -34.80 8.74
CA ALA A 707 -3.86 -34.22 10.02
C ALA A 707 -4.12 -35.29 11.09
N GLY A 708 -4.92 -36.30 10.77
CA GLY A 708 -5.11 -37.47 11.66
C GLY A 708 -3.78 -38.13 12.02
N GLU A 709 -2.95 -38.46 11.02
CA GLU A 709 -1.61 -39.02 11.24
C GLU A 709 -0.73 -38.06 12.08
N SER A 710 -0.78 -36.77 11.86
CA SER A 710 0.04 -35.80 12.57
C SER A 710 -0.31 -35.74 14.06
N PHE A 711 -1.61 -35.82 14.41
CA PHE A 711 -2.04 -35.83 15.80
C PHE A 711 -1.60 -37.09 16.54
N GLU A 712 -1.48 -38.22 15.83
CA GLU A 712 -0.95 -39.47 16.40
C GLU A 712 0.59 -39.43 16.51
N GLN A 713 1.28 -38.92 15.47
CA GLN A 713 2.73 -38.83 15.43
C GLN A 713 3.21 -37.42 15.88
N LYS A 714 2.68 -36.96 17.00
CA LYS A 714 2.84 -35.57 17.44
C LYS A 714 4.29 -35.08 17.52
N GLU A 715 5.20 -35.89 17.99
CA GLU A 715 6.64 -35.57 18.14
C GLU A 715 7.34 -35.37 16.79
N ARG A 716 6.77 -35.86 15.69
CA ARG A 716 7.29 -35.66 14.35
C ARG A 716 6.85 -34.32 13.75
N TYR A 717 5.60 -33.91 13.99
CA TYR A 717 4.97 -32.77 13.30
C TYR A 717 4.92 -31.49 14.14
N TYR A 718 5.00 -31.62 15.49
CA TYR A 718 4.78 -30.46 16.36
C TYR A 718 5.99 -30.17 17.24
N ASP A 719 6.29 -28.88 17.41
CA ASP A 719 7.26 -28.39 18.37
C ASP A 719 6.52 -27.81 19.57
N PHE A 720 6.70 -28.42 20.73
CA PHE A 720 6.05 -28.03 21.98
C PHE A 720 6.89 -27.04 22.81
N SER A 721 7.91 -26.41 22.22
CA SER A 721 8.69 -25.36 22.86
C SER A 721 7.90 -24.05 23.02
N GLU A 722 6.85 -23.86 22.21
CA GLU A 722 5.95 -22.73 22.29
C GLU A 722 5.16 -22.76 23.60
N LYS A 723 5.28 -21.69 24.40
CA LYS A 723 4.61 -21.55 25.69
C LYS A 723 3.37 -20.66 25.62
N ASN A 724 3.22 -19.88 24.55
CA ASN A 724 2.10 -18.97 24.38
C ASN A 724 0.82 -19.72 24.04
N LEU A 725 -0.27 -19.37 24.69
CA LEU A 725 -1.58 -19.93 24.43
C LEU A 725 -2.31 -19.03 23.42
N LEU A 726 -2.71 -19.62 22.28
CA LEU A 726 -3.52 -18.91 21.28
C LEU A 726 -5.02 -18.97 21.58
N SER A 727 -5.47 -19.88 22.46
CA SER A 727 -6.85 -20.07 22.93
C SER A 727 -7.96 -20.26 21.90
N ASP A 728 -7.69 -20.17 20.63
CA ASP A 728 -8.63 -20.37 19.52
C ASP A 728 -8.28 -21.65 18.74
N PRO A 729 -8.90 -22.81 19.07
CA PRO A 729 -8.59 -24.09 18.42
C PRO A 729 -8.99 -24.10 16.94
N GLU A 730 -9.95 -23.29 16.52
CA GLU A 730 -10.34 -23.19 15.14
C GLU A 730 -9.25 -22.56 14.28
N LEU A 731 -8.68 -21.45 14.77
CA LEU A 731 -7.58 -20.79 14.10
C LEU A 731 -6.34 -21.69 14.04
N ILE A 732 -6.04 -22.38 15.14
CA ILE A 732 -4.90 -23.31 15.20
C ILE A 732 -5.11 -24.47 14.23
N LEU A 733 -6.30 -25.05 14.18
CA LEU A 733 -6.61 -26.15 13.26
C LEU A 733 -6.50 -25.73 11.80
N GLY A 734 -7.01 -24.54 11.46
CA GLY A 734 -6.83 -23.95 10.13
C GLY A 734 -5.36 -23.81 9.74
N ARG A 735 -4.54 -23.31 10.66
CA ARG A 735 -3.09 -23.21 10.49
C ARG A 735 -2.40 -24.56 10.34
N ILE A 736 -2.85 -25.56 11.07
CA ILE A 736 -2.34 -26.95 10.94
C ILE A 736 -2.68 -27.51 9.56
N PHE A 737 -3.91 -27.33 9.06
CA PHE A 737 -4.28 -27.78 7.72
C PHE A 737 -3.45 -27.11 6.63
N ASP A 738 -3.26 -25.81 6.73
CA ASP A 738 -2.43 -25.07 5.78
C ASP A 738 -0.95 -25.51 5.88
N TYR A 739 -0.45 -25.75 7.08
CA TYR A 739 0.88 -26.30 7.30
C TYR A 739 1.05 -27.68 6.63
N LEU A 740 0.09 -28.58 6.80
CA LEU A 740 0.14 -29.92 6.24
C LEU A 740 -0.09 -29.98 4.72
N GLY A 741 -0.86 -29.01 4.18
CA GLY A 741 -1.17 -28.88 2.77
C GLY A 741 -0.34 -27.84 2.02
N MET A 742 0.56 -27.15 2.70
CA MET A 742 1.32 -26.04 2.15
C MET A 742 2.33 -26.53 1.11
N LYS A 743 2.34 -25.83 -0.02
CA LYS A 743 3.37 -26.01 -1.04
C LYS A 743 4.59 -25.19 -0.65
N SER A 744 5.75 -25.83 -0.57
CA SER A 744 7.02 -25.16 -0.29
C SER A 744 7.49 -24.34 -1.49
N LYS A 745 8.37 -23.37 -1.24
CA LYS A 745 9.13 -22.69 -2.29
C LYS A 745 10.53 -23.28 -2.39
N GLU A 746 10.99 -23.52 -3.59
CA GLU A 746 12.33 -24.03 -3.90
C GLU A 746 13.10 -23.03 -4.75
N LEU A 747 14.43 -23.11 -4.69
CA LEU A 747 15.27 -22.39 -5.63
C LEU A 747 14.99 -22.87 -7.05
N GLU A 748 14.62 -21.94 -7.94
CA GLU A 748 14.49 -22.22 -9.35
C GLU A 748 15.81 -22.01 -10.08
N LYS A 749 16.34 -20.81 -9.95
CA LYS A 749 17.61 -20.40 -10.58
C LYS A 749 18.20 -19.21 -9.84
N PHE A 750 19.40 -18.80 -10.20
CA PHE A 750 19.90 -17.46 -9.94
C PHE A 750 19.64 -16.57 -11.15
N LYS A 751 19.54 -15.26 -10.94
CA LYS A 751 19.48 -14.27 -12.02
C LYS A 751 20.40 -13.11 -11.70
N THR A 752 20.78 -12.35 -12.73
CA THR A 752 21.51 -11.09 -12.55
C THR A 752 20.62 -10.07 -11.88
N LEU A 753 21.14 -9.40 -10.85
CA LEU A 753 20.47 -8.29 -10.17
C LEU A 753 20.18 -7.15 -11.16
N LYS A 754 18.98 -6.67 -11.21
CA LYS A 754 18.53 -5.51 -12.02
C LYS A 754 17.88 -4.45 -11.14
N ASP A 755 16.62 -4.65 -10.82
CA ASP A 755 15.77 -3.70 -10.07
C ASP A 755 15.22 -4.30 -8.76
N GLU A 756 15.86 -5.34 -8.22
CA GLU A 756 15.46 -5.96 -6.95
C GLU A 756 15.96 -5.17 -5.73
N ILE A 757 16.94 -4.28 -5.90
CA ILE A 757 17.44 -3.37 -4.87
C ILE A 757 17.26 -1.94 -5.38
N VAL A 758 16.23 -1.27 -4.90
CA VAL A 758 15.81 0.05 -5.40
C VAL A 758 15.65 1.12 -4.32
N HIS A 759 15.74 0.76 -3.04
CA HIS A 759 15.47 1.67 -1.93
C HIS A 759 16.32 2.95 -2.00
N PHE A 760 17.60 2.88 -2.39
CA PHE A 760 18.49 4.03 -2.48
C PHE A 760 18.04 5.06 -3.54
N LYS A 761 17.31 4.63 -4.58
CA LYS A 761 16.67 5.52 -5.58
C LYS A 761 15.40 6.19 -5.03
N LYS A 762 14.93 5.76 -3.86
CA LYS A 762 13.66 6.17 -3.26
C LYS A 762 13.85 6.72 -1.83
N ILE A 763 15.05 7.16 -1.49
CA ILE A 763 15.35 7.81 -0.20
C ILE A 763 14.59 9.13 -0.14
N ARG A 764 13.72 9.26 0.87
CA ARG A 764 12.83 10.40 1.04
C ARG A 764 13.31 11.31 2.14
N PHE A 765 13.06 12.60 1.94
CA PHE A 765 13.46 13.65 2.82
C PHE A 765 12.28 14.59 3.12
N SER A 766 11.90 14.68 4.39
CA SER A 766 10.70 15.41 4.84
C SER A 766 10.98 16.82 5.42
N ASP A 767 12.24 17.18 5.67
CA ASP A 767 12.62 18.48 6.25
C ASP A 767 13.26 19.42 5.20
N GLY A 768 12.50 20.42 4.74
CA GLY A 768 12.94 21.31 3.68
C GLY A 768 14.16 22.18 4.01
N GLU A 769 14.42 22.50 5.29
CA GLU A 769 15.51 23.38 5.71
C GLU A 769 16.89 22.71 5.60
N LYS A 770 16.97 21.42 5.97
CA LYS A 770 18.22 20.66 5.96
C LYS A 770 18.57 20.06 4.58
N TYR A 771 17.66 20.14 3.62
CA TYR A 771 17.81 19.44 2.33
C TYR A 771 19.06 19.80 1.57
N ASN A 772 19.33 21.11 1.40
CA ASN A 772 20.48 21.57 0.61
C ASN A 772 21.82 21.18 1.25
N GLU A 773 21.93 21.26 2.57
CA GLU A 773 23.14 20.87 3.31
C GLU A 773 23.44 19.39 3.14
N ILE A 774 22.41 18.54 3.24
CA ILE A 774 22.56 17.10 3.05
C ILE A 774 22.87 16.76 1.60
N LEU A 775 22.26 17.44 0.63
CA LEU A 775 22.55 17.25 -0.79
C LEU A 775 24.01 17.61 -1.14
N GLU A 776 24.52 18.71 -0.57
CA GLU A 776 25.95 19.06 -0.71
C GLU A 776 26.86 18.02 -0.10
N ALA A 777 26.53 17.53 1.12
CA ALA A 777 27.30 16.50 1.79
C ALA A 777 27.32 15.19 0.98
N ILE A 778 26.16 14.78 0.43
CA ILE A 778 26.06 13.65 -0.50
C ILE A 778 26.97 13.86 -1.71
N SER A 779 26.96 15.05 -2.31
CA SER A 779 27.77 15.35 -3.50
C SER A 779 29.27 15.25 -3.21
N ARG A 780 29.73 15.76 -2.07
CA ARG A 780 31.16 15.69 -1.66
C ARG A 780 31.61 14.24 -1.52
N VAL A 781 30.81 13.40 -0.87
CA VAL A 781 31.12 11.99 -0.62
C VAL A 781 30.99 11.15 -1.88
N LYS A 782 29.93 11.35 -2.67
CA LYS A 782 29.71 10.65 -3.94
C LYS A 782 30.87 10.82 -4.92
N ASN A 783 31.46 12.01 -4.96
CA ASN A 783 32.54 12.35 -5.86
C ASN A 783 33.95 11.94 -5.33
N TYR A 784 34.07 11.47 -4.10
CA TYR A 784 35.32 11.09 -3.49
C TYR A 784 36.21 10.17 -4.36
N PRO A 785 35.73 9.18 -5.12
CA PRO A 785 36.54 8.37 -6.01
C PRO A 785 37.33 9.16 -7.07
N LYS A 786 36.83 10.36 -7.44
CA LYS A 786 37.46 11.24 -8.45
C LYS A 786 38.53 12.15 -7.87
N LYS A 787 38.77 12.10 -6.54
CA LYS A 787 39.72 12.97 -5.85
C LYS A 787 41.11 12.84 -6.45
N ARG A 788 41.59 11.61 -6.66
CA ARG A 788 42.92 11.33 -7.20
C ARG A 788 43.13 11.89 -8.61
N GLU A 789 42.19 11.72 -9.51
CA GLU A 789 42.24 12.30 -10.85
C GLU A 789 42.32 13.83 -10.85
N LYS A 790 41.66 14.46 -9.88
CA LYS A 790 41.70 15.92 -9.70
C LYS A 790 43.00 16.37 -9.11
N GLU A 791 43.55 15.61 -8.16
CA GLU A 791 44.85 15.86 -7.54
C GLU A 791 45.97 15.79 -8.59
N GLU A 792 45.98 14.76 -9.41
CA GLU A 792 46.94 14.61 -10.53
C GLU A 792 46.85 15.78 -11.54
N LYS A 793 45.67 16.34 -11.77
CA LYS A 793 45.52 17.56 -12.62
C LYS A 793 46.06 18.81 -11.94
N ILE A 794 45.83 18.96 -10.63
CA ILE A 794 46.37 20.09 -9.86
C ILE A 794 47.91 20.03 -9.83
N ASP A 795 48.47 18.84 -9.64
CA ASP A 795 49.91 18.61 -9.68
C ASP A 795 50.50 18.97 -11.07
N ALA A 796 49.87 18.51 -12.14
CA ALA A 796 50.27 18.84 -13.52
C ALA A 796 50.17 20.35 -13.82
N ASP A 797 49.12 21.03 -13.34
CA ASP A 797 48.99 22.49 -13.49
C ASP A 797 50.08 23.23 -12.69
N PHE A 798 50.45 22.75 -11.51
CA PHE A 798 51.53 23.29 -10.73
C PHE A 798 52.92 23.07 -11.42
N GLU A 799 53.17 21.90 -11.96
CA GLU A 799 54.39 21.63 -12.74
C GLU A 799 54.50 22.55 -13.95
N ALA A 800 53.38 22.84 -14.63
CA ALA A 800 53.31 23.69 -15.79
C ALA A 800 53.49 25.20 -15.47
N THR A 801 52.90 25.65 -14.32
CA THR A 801 52.80 27.09 -14.00
C THR A 801 53.71 27.56 -12.89
N GLY A 802 54.20 26.69 -12.00
CA GLY A 802 55.00 27.01 -10.81
C GLY A 802 54.28 27.85 -9.77
N ASN A 803 52.96 28.05 -9.90
CA ASN A 803 52.20 28.94 -9.03
C ASN A 803 51.82 28.28 -7.69
N LYS A 804 52.64 28.49 -6.68
CA LYS A 804 52.52 27.89 -5.34
C LYS A 804 51.27 28.34 -4.58
N GLU A 805 50.81 29.56 -4.78
CA GLU A 805 49.61 30.04 -4.05
C GLU A 805 48.34 29.41 -4.62
N LYS A 806 48.22 29.37 -5.94
CA LYS A 806 47.11 28.67 -6.62
C LYS A 806 47.09 27.19 -6.26
N TYR A 807 48.25 26.54 -6.29
CA TYR A 807 48.39 25.13 -5.92
C TYR A 807 47.86 24.83 -4.51
N LYS A 808 48.27 25.65 -3.51
CA LYS A 808 47.77 25.50 -2.14
C LYS A 808 46.26 25.76 -2.03
N GLN A 809 45.74 26.71 -2.79
CA GLN A 809 44.33 27.01 -2.81
C GLN A 809 43.54 25.88 -3.44
N ASP A 810 43.97 25.36 -4.58
CA ASP A 810 43.33 24.26 -5.29
C ASP A 810 43.36 22.95 -4.47
N LEU A 811 44.46 22.66 -3.75
CA LEU A 811 44.48 21.52 -2.83
C LEU A 811 43.53 21.67 -1.63
N ARG A 812 43.41 22.89 -1.06
CA ARG A 812 42.45 23.14 0.01
C ARG A 812 41.02 22.97 -0.48
N GLN A 813 40.71 23.47 -1.67
CA GLN A 813 39.41 23.32 -2.27
C GLN A 813 39.11 21.84 -2.57
N LEU A 814 40.11 21.07 -3.06
CA LEU A 814 39.99 19.65 -3.29
C LEU A 814 39.63 18.87 -2.01
N GLU A 815 40.23 19.21 -0.87
CA GLU A 815 39.92 18.59 0.42
C GLU A 815 38.50 18.92 0.90
N LEU A 816 37.97 20.08 0.55
CA LEU A 816 36.59 20.46 0.87
C LEU A 816 35.56 19.78 -0.03
N ASP A 817 35.89 19.63 -1.31
CA ASP A 817 34.95 19.13 -2.33
C ASP A 817 34.91 17.58 -2.38
N PHE A 818 35.92 16.89 -1.87
CA PHE A 818 36.06 15.42 -1.94
C PHE A 818 36.38 14.84 -0.56
N GLN A 819 35.36 14.45 0.16
CA GLN A 819 35.45 13.90 1.51
C GLN A 819 35.01 12.42 1.56
N LYS A 820 35.72 11.59 2.32
CA LYS A 820 35.37 10.18 2.52
C LYS A 820 34.16 10.02 3.45
N GLU A 821 34.04 10.94 4.40
CA GLU A 821 32.92 10.99 5.35
C GLU A 821 32.56 12.46 5.62
N VAL A 822 31.26 12.75 5.66
CA VAL A 822 30.70 14.04 6.09
C VAL A 822 29.67 13.78 7.17
N ARG A 823 29.74 14.57 8.26
CA ARG A 823 28.74 14.52 9.33
C ARG A 823 27.91 15.79 9.28
N CYS A 824 26.63 15.64 9.17
CA CYS A 824 25.69 16.76 9.19
C CYS A 824 24.31 16.30 9.69
N ASN A 825 23.65 17.14 10.48
CA ASN A 825 22.27 16.92 10.94
C ASN A 825 22.03 15.54 11.59
N GLY A 826 23.00 14.99 12.34
CA GLY A 826 22.88 13.68 12.97
C GLY A 826 23.07 12.49 12.00
N LEU A 827 23.58 12.76 10.81
CA LEU A 827 23.89 11.76 9.78
C LEU A 827 25.39 11.63 9.58
N LYS A 828 25.86 10.40 9.34
CA LYS A 828 27.16 10.09 8.75
C LYS A 828 26.93 9.69 7.30
N ILE A 829 27.40 10.50 6.37
CA ILE A 829 27.36 10.22 4.94
C ILE A 829 28.74 9.72 4.55
N LYS A 830 28.84 8.47 4.06
CA LYS A 830 30.10 7.76 3.90
C LYS A 830 30.31 7.23 2.50
N TYR A 831 31.57 7.26 2.06
CA TYR A 831 32.03 6.49 0.92
C TYR A 831 32.51 5.11 1.40
N LEU A 832 31.80 4.06 0.96
CA LEU A 832 32.19 2.67 1.18
C LEU A 832 32.50 2.03 -0.18
N ALA A 833 33.77 1.74 -0.42
CA ALA A 833 34.26 1.31 -1.75
C ALA A 833 33.53 0.07 -2.31
N ASN A 834 33.15 -0.84 -1.43
CA ASN A 834 32.53 -2.10 -1.79
C ASN A 834 30.99 -2.10 -1.61
N HIS A 835 30.37 -0.95 -1.39
CA HIS A 835 28.92 -0.87 -1.33
C HIS A 835 28.30 -0.78 -2.72
N TYR A 836 27.12 -1.39 -2.92
CA TYR A 836 26.41 -1.46 -4.21
C TYR A 836 26.06 -0.08 -4.80
N TYR A 837 25.74 0.88 -3.94
CA TYR A 837 25.46 2.27 -4.34
C TYR A 837 26.25 3.27 -3.47
N LEU A 838 26.36 4.50 -3.94
CA LEU A 838 27.09 5.58 -3.28
C LEU A 838 26.26 6.88 -3.21
N PRO A 839 26.40 7.64 -2.11
CA PRO A 839 27.05 7.29 -0.85
C PRO A 839 26.17 6.39 0.03
N VAL A 840 26.69 5.94 1.17
CA VAL A 840 25.91 5.29 2.22
C VAL A 840 25.57 6.32 3.29
N ILE A 841 24.31 6.38 3.71
CA ILE A 841 23.87 7.24 4.81
C ILE A 841 23.55 6.37 6.03
N VAL A 842 24.17 6.73 7.14
CA VAL A 842 24.03 6.06 8.43
C VAL A 842 23.60 7.10 9.46
N SER A 843 22.63 6.77 10.31
CA SER A 843 22.22 7.62 11.41
C SER A 843 23.27 7.63 12.53
N GLU A 844 23.55 8.79 13.12
CA GLU A 844 24.35 8.92 14.35
C GLU A 844 23.51 8.72 15.61
N THR A 845 22.20 8.96 15.51
CA THR A 845 21.23 8.84 16.60
C THR A 845 20.14 7.88 16.19
N GLU A 846 19.58 7.11 17.14
CA GLU A 846 18.56 6.10 16.87
C GLU A 846 17.25 6.65 16.25
N LYS A 847 17.05 7.97 16.29
CA LYS A 847 15.80 8.61 15.85
C LYS A 847 16.05 9.71 14.83
N ILE A 848 16.06 9.33 13.57
CA ILE A 848 15.95 10.27 12.44
C ILE A 848 14.59 10.08 11.82
N ASP A 849 13.75 11.12 11.89
CA ASP A 849 12.36 11.13 11.43
C ASP A 849 12.17 11.84 10.09
N TYR A 850 13.20 12.50 9.59
CA TYR A 850 13.14 13.30 8.35
C TYR A 850 13.78 12.60 7.14
N LEU A 851 14.34 11.41 7.31
CA LEU A 851 14.99 10.65 6.23
C LEU A 851 14.62 9.16 6.33
N ASN A 852 14.01 8.60 5.28
CA ASN A 852 13.59 7.21 5.22
C ASN A 852 14.49 6.39 4.30
N HIS A 853 14.49 5.06 4.49
CA HIS A 853 15.24 4.08 3.69
C HIS A 853 16.76 4.19 3.77
N ILE A 854 17.27 4.70 4.88
CA ILE A 854 18.70 4.73 5.22
C ILE A 854 19.01 3.74 6.36
N ILE A 855 20.26 3.63 6.75
CA ILE A 855 20.66 2.78 7.88
C ILE A 855 20.43 3.54 9.20
N THR A 856 19.34 3.21 9.90
CA THR A 856 18.94 3.86 11.16
C THR A 856 18.97 2.94 12.36
N VAL A 857 18.80 1.63 12.15
CA VAL A 857 18.72 0.65 13.25
C VAL A 857 20.09 0.47 13.89
N GLU A 858 20.19 0.62 15.20
CA GLU A 858 21.46 0.57 15.96
C GLU A 858 22.33 -0.65 15.63
N SER A 859 21.70 -1.83 15.50
CA SER A 859 22.44 -3.05 15.16
C SER A 859 23.04 -3.02 13.74
N GLU A 860 22.35 -2.41 12.79
CA GLU A 860 22.81 -2.23 11.41
C GLU A 860 23.93 -1.17 11.36
N VAL A 861 23.75 -0.06 12.09
CA VAL A 861 24.79 0.99 12.22
C VAL A 861 26.08 0.42 12.79
N ARG A 862 26.00 -0.27 13.92
CA ARG A 862 27.15 -0.93 14.55
C ARG A 862 27.79 -1.99 13.65
N PHE A 863 26.99 -2.72 12.90
CA PHE A 863 27.50 -3.71 11.96
C PHE A 863 28.36 -3.05 10.87
N VAL A 864 27.90 -1.95 10.28
CA VAL A 864 28.65 -1.23 9.25
C VAL A 864 29.95 -0.63 9.83
N GLU A 865 29.90 -0.04 11.02
CA GLU A 865 31.09 0.52 11.68
C GLU A 865 32.13 -0.56 11.97
N GLN A 866 31.72 -1.69 12.53
CA GLN A 866 32.62 -2.81 12.82
C GLN A 866 33.13 -3.50 11.55
N LEU A 867 32.34 -3.50 10.46
CA LEU A 867 32.81 -3.96 9.16
C LEU A 867 33.97 -3.05 8.65
N GLU A 868 33.82 -1.73 8.76
CA GLU A 868 34.88 -0.78 8.38
C GLU A 868 36.14 -0.98 9.23
N GLU A 869 36.01 -1.15 10.55
CA GLU A 869 37.15 -1.45 11.45
C GLU A 869 37.85 -2.75 11.04
N TYR A 870 37.10 -3.81 10.76
CA TYR A 870 37.64 -5.09 10.32
C TYR A 870 38.36 -4.98 8.96
N LEU A 871 37.80 -4.21 8.03
CA LEU A 871 38.43 -3.99 6.70
C LEU A 871 39.70 -3.14 6.77
N ALA A 872 39.89 -2.37 7.83
CA ALA A 872 41.13 -1.62 8.04
C ALA A 872 42.30 -2.54 8.43
N ASP A 873 42.06 -3.78 8.88
CA ASP A 873 43.09 -4.79 9.11
C ASP A 873 43.57 -5.37 7.77
N PRO A 874 44.86 -5.26 7.44
CA PRO A 874 45.39 -5.82 6.19
C PRO A 874 45.22 -7.34 6.04
N ASP A 875 45.09 -8.05 7.17
CA ASP A 875 44.93 -9.50 7.23
C ASP A 875 43.47 -9.96 7.24
N ASN A 876 42.54 -9.05 7.00
CA ASN A 876 41.10 -9.39 6.95
C ASN A 876 40.79 -10.42 5.87
N LYS A 877 39.82 -11.28 6.08
CA LYS A 877 39.52 -12.39 5.18
C LYS A 877 38.83 -12.00 3.86
N PHE A 878 38.45 -10.76 3.66
CA PHE A 878 37.95 -10.29 2.36
C PHE A 878 39.09 -10.17 1.32
N THR A 879 40.33 -10.03 1.75
CA THR A 879 41.51 -9.98 0.86
C THR A 879 41.72 -11.25 0.05
N GLN A 880 41.10 -12.36 0.42
CA GLN A 880 41.15 -13.63 -0.33
C GLN A 880 40.34 -13.62 -1.63
N PHE A 881 39.41 -12.71 -1.79
CA PHE A 881 38.52 -12.64 -2.95
C PHE A 881 39.11 -11.77 -4.06
N ASP A 882 38.85 -12.13 -5.31
CA ASP A 882 39.18 -11.32 -6.47
C ASP A 882 38.45 -9.98 -6.44
N TRP A 883 37.18 -10.03 -6.01
CA TRP A 883 36.36 -8.88 -5.69
C TRP A 883 35.22 -9.30 -4.72
N TRP A 884 34.67 -8.30 -4.05
CA TRP A 884 33.48 -8.44 -3.25
C TRP A 884 32.71 -7.12 -3.17
N MET A 885 31.40 -7.22 -3.01
CA MET A 885 30.48 -6.10 -2.87
C MET A 885 29.44 -6.42 -1.82
N PHE A 886 28.76 -5.41 -1.28
CA PHE A 886 27.62 -5.62 -0.40
C PHE A 886 26.57 -4.52 -0.57
N SER A 887 25.36 -4.77 -0.13
CA SER A 887 24.27 -3.79 -0.08
C SER A 887 23.43 -3.98 1.17
N LYS A 888 22.94 -2.86 1.73
CA LYS A 888 21.76 -2.93 2.59
C LYS A 888 20.56 -3.42 1.77
N LEU A 889 19.62 -4.08 2.44
CA LEU A 889 18.31 -4.43 1.92
C LEU A 889 17.22 -3.72 2.73
N ASP A 890 16.29 -3.07 2.04
CA ASP A 890 15.12 -2.44 2.66
C ASP A 890 13.96 -3.43 2.76
N GLN A 891 13.32 -3.48 3.93
CA GLN A 891 12.26 -4.44 4.22
C GLN A 891 11.01 -4.22 3.36
N THR A 892 10.76 -3.01 2.91
CA THR A 892 9.55 -2.62 2.17
C THR A 892 9.77 -2.53 0.66
N LEU A 893 10.88 -1.94 0.23
CA LEU A 893 11.12 -1.58 -1.17
C LEU A 893 11.90 -2.61 -1.97
N ASP A 894 12.80 -3.36 -1.32
CA ASP A 894 13.64 -4.33 -2.04
C ASP A 894 13.00 -5.71 -2.12
N GLU A 895 13.35 -6.47 -3.14
CA GLU A 895 12.72 -7.76 -3.44
C GLU A 895 13.71 -8.94 -3.42
N VAL A 896 14.77 -8.82 -2.64
CA VAL A 896 15.67 -9.93 -2.32
C VAL A 896 15.26 -10.54 -0.99
N PHE A 897 14.94 -11.83 -0.98
CA PHE A 897 14.41 -12.52 0.21
C PHE A 897 14.75 -14.02 0.23
N ILE A 898 14.54 -14.64 1.38
CA ILE A 898 14.62 -16.09 1.61
C ILE A 898 13.22 -16.57 2.03
N PRO A 899 12.58 -17.49 1.32
CA PRO A 899 11.27 -18.02 1.73
C PRO A 899 11.38 -18.90 2.96
N TYR A 900 10.49 -18.71 3.93
CA TYR A 900 10.38 -19.53 5.12
C TYR A 900 8.92 -19.75 5.54
N TYR A 901 8.66 -20.78 6.31
CA TYR A 901 7.34 -21.01 6.89
C TYR A 901 7.16 -20.14 8.14
N ASN A 902 6.20 -19.22 8.09
CA ASN A 902 5.77 -18.43 9.25
C ASN A 902 4.57 -19.11 9.91
N SER A 903 4.80 -19.81 11.01
CA SER A 903 3.76 -20.55 11.73
C SER A 903 2.74 -19.65 12.43
N LYS A 904 3.09 -18.40 12.76
CA LYS A 904 2.15 -17.44 13.36
C LYS A 904 1.10 -17.00 12.35
N GLU A 905 1.52 -16.81 11.10
CA GLU A 905 0.64 -16.38 10.00
C GLU A 905 0.18 -17.55 9.14
N ASN A 906 0.71 -18.72 9.41
CA ASN A 906 0.38 -19.96 8.71
C ASN A 906 0.56 -19.90 7.18
N ARG A 907 1.66 -19.34 6.74
CA ARG A 907 1.98 -19.19 5.32
C ARG A 907 3.48 -19.21 5.07
N MET A 908 3.85 -19.43 3.81
CA MET A 908 5.18 -19.08 3.37
C MET A 908 5.34 -17.56 3.40
N ALA A 909 6.31 -17.09 4.14
CA ALA A 909 6.69 -15.70 4.27
C ALA A 909 8.06 -15.46 3.64
N ASN A 910 8.37 -14.22 3.37
CA ASN A 910 9.63 -13.80 2.79
C ASN A 910 10.49 -13.14 3.89
N PHE A 911 11.58 -13.77 4.25
CA PHE A 911 12.58 -13.16 5.12
C PHE A 911 13.53 -12.32 4.27
N LYS A 912 13.60 -11.04 4.52
CA LYS A 912 14.58 -10.12 3.93
C LYS A 912 15.68 -9.89 4.96
N PRO A 913 16.89 -10.39 4.75
CA PRO A 913 18.06 -10.07 5.57
C PRO A 913 18.39 -8.58 5.47
N ASP A 914 19.03 -8.00 6.47
CA ASP A 914 19.37 -6.57 6.44
C ASP A 914 20.46 -6.24 5.42
N PHE A 915 21.36 -7.20 5.15
CA PHE A 915 22.45 -7.05 4.18
C PHE A 915 22.61 -8.28 3.29
N ILE A 916 23.04 -8.02 2.06
CA ILE A 916 23.52 -9.05 1.12
C ILE A 916 24.95 -8.72 0.71
N PHE A 917 25.79 -9.76 0.63
CA PHE A 917 27.16 -9.67 0.14
C PHE A 917 27.33 -10.59 -1.07
N TRP A 918 28.16 -10.17 -1.99
CA TRP A 918 28.63 -10.95 -3.13
C TRP A 918 30.14 -10.96 -3.12
N ALA A 919 30.73 -12.13 -3.32
CA ALA A 919 32.18 -12.26 -3.43
C ALA A 919 32.52 -13.35 -4.43
N GLN A 920 33.65 -13.16 -5.14
CA GLN A 920 34.15 -14.12 -6.13
C GLN A 920 35.61 -14.40 -5.89
N LYS A 921 35.97 -15.67 -6.07
CA LYS A 921 37.35 -16.13 -6.19
C LYS A 921 37.38 -17.16 -7.31
N ASP A 922 38.11 -16.84 -8.40
CA ASP A 922 38.13 -17.67 -9.60
C ASP A 922 36.71 -17.98 -10.11
N LYS A 923 36.32 -19.25 -10.20
CA LYS A 923 34.97 -19.71 -10.57
C LYS A 923 34.03 -19.92 -9.40
N ARG A 924 34.48 -19.71 -8.17
CA ARG A 924 33.63 -19.81 -6.98
C ARG A 924 32.99 -18.47 -6.68
N TYR A 925 31.70 -18.49 -6.44
CA TYR A 925 30.89 -17.31 -6.18
C TYR A 925 30.12 -17.48 -4.87
N LEU A 926 30.23 -16.52 -3.97
CA LEU A 926 29.54 -16.50 -2.68
C LEU A 926 28.45 -15.46 -2.70
N ILE A 927 27.23 -15.86 -2.30
CA ILE A 927 26.15 -14.95 -1.89
C ILE A 927 25.97 -15.14 -0.39
N LEU A 928 26.20 -14.07 0.38
CA LEU A 928 26.09 -14.12 1.82
C LEU A 928 24.98 -13.17 2.29
N PHE A 929 24.02 -13.70 3.01
CA PHE A 929 22.98 -12.95 3.68
C PHE A 929 23.36 -12.69 5.13
N VAL A 930 23.23 -11.45 5.60
CA VAL A 930 23.58 -11.06 6.97
C VAL A 930 22.43 -10.31 7.62
N ASP A 931 22.07 -10.71 8.82
CA ASP A 931 21.09 -10.03 9.65
C ASP A 931 21.70 -9.74 11.03
N PRO A 932 22.05 -8.48 11.34
CA PRO A 932 22.69 -8.11 12.61
C PRO A 932 21.73 -8.04 13.81
N LYS A 933 20.47 -8.41 13.64
CA LYS A 933 19.47 -8.48 14.70
C LYS A 933 19.62 -9.76 15.50
N GLY A 934 19.97 -9.67 16.77
CA GLY A 934 20.31 -10.79 17.64
C GLY A 934 19.20 -11.82 17.90
N THR A 935 19.53 -12.86 18.67
CA THR A 935 18.75 -14.06 19.02
C THR A 935 17.43 -13.83 19.77
N GLU A 936 17.04 -12.61 20.07
CA GLU A 936 15.88 -12.31 20.93
C GLU A 936 14.52 -12.67 20.30
N HIS A 937 14.49 -13.19 19.06
CA HIS A 937 13.25 -13.50 18.36
C HIS A 937 13.13 -15.00 18.05
N THR A 938 12.08 -15.64 18.54
CA THR A 938 11.67 -17.02 18.27
C THR A 938 11.58 -17.36 16.77
N ASP A 939 11.46 -16.35 15.90
CA ASP A 939 11.40 -16.55 14.44
C ASP A 939 12.77 -16.70 13.77
N GLY A 940 13.89 -16.45 14.47
CA GLY A 940 15.23 -16.60 13.93
C GLY A 940 15.51 -18.02 13.45
N TYR A 941 15.15 -19.02 14.25
CA TYR A 941 15.34 -20.43 13.90
C TYR A 941 14.54 -20.82 12.64
N ARG A 942 13.30 -20.35 12.50
CA ARG A 942 12.47 -20.65 11.32
C ARG A 942 13.00 -20.03 10.03
N LYS A 943 13.58 -18.82 10.12
CA LYS A 943 14.27 -18.19 8.99
C LYS A 943 15.47 -19.00 8.57
N ILE A 944 16.24 -19.52 9.54
CA ILE A 944 17.35 -20.43 9.31
C ILE A 944 16.89 -21.73 8.68
N ASP A 945 15.81 -22.34 9.20
CA ASP A 945 15.25 -23.58 8.63
C ASP A 945 14.78 -23.39 7.20
N GLY A 946 14.14 -22.26 6.88
CA GLY A 946 13.77 -21.87 5.52
C GLY A 946 14.98 -21.77 4.60
N TYR A 947 16.05 -21.09 5.06
CA TYR A 947 17.31 -21.01 4.34
C TYR A 947 17.96 -22.41 4.16
N SER A 948 18.13 -23.15 5.26
CA SER A 948 18.77 -24.47 5.26
C SER A 948 18.08 -25.46 4.32
N ARG A 949 16.77 -25.46 4.29
CA ARG A 949 15.97 -26.32 3.39
C ARG A 949 16.28 -26.06 1.91
N ILE A 950 16.51 -24.81 1.53
CA ILE A 950 16.72 -24.41 0.14
C ILE A 950 18.20 -24.54 -0.26
N PHE A 951 19.10 -24.09 0.60
CA PHE A 951 20.50 -23.87 0.25
C PHE A 951 21.48 -24.88 0.88
N GLU A 952 21.01 -25.79 1.74
CA GLU A 952 21.89 -26.77 2.40
C GLU A 952 21.44 -28.22 2.13
N THR A 953 22.36 -29.16 2.36
CA THR A 953 22.14 -30.60 2.21
C THR A 953 23.00 -31.39 3.20
N GLY A 954 22.65 -32.66 3.40
CA GLY A 954 23.43 -33.57 4.24
C GLY A 954 23.18 -33.47 5.74
N GLU A 955 23.82 -34.32 6.51
CA GLU A 955 23.90 -34.31 7.97
C GLU A 955 25.36 -34.55 8.38
N PRO A 956 26.07 -33.56 8.97
CA PRO A 956 25.61 -32.20 9.27
C PRO A 956 25.30 -31.38 8.02
N LYS A 957 24.34 -30.46 8.14
CA LYS A 957 23.92 -29.54 7.04
C LYS A 957 25.10 -28.74 6.52
N GLN A 958 25.36 -28.84 5.21
CA GLN A 958 26.39 -28.10 4.50
C GLN A 958 25.78 -27.34 3.32
N SER A 959 26.38 -26.20 2.96
CA SER A 959 25.93 -25.39 1.83
C SER A 959 26.02 -26.19 0.52
N ARG A 960 24.96 -26.12 -0.30
CA ARG A 960 24.94 -26.72 -1.63
C ARG A 960 25.74 -25.89 -2.60
N ASP A 961 26.41 -26.54 -3.54
CA ASP A 961 27.01 -25.90 -4.69
C ASP A 961 26.02 -25.86 -5.85
N PHE A 962 25.81 -24.69 -6.41
CA PHE A 962 24.93 -24.47 -7.55
C PHE A 962 25.71 -24.01 -8.76
N SER A 963 25.58 -24.72 -9.89
CA SER A 963 26.20 -24.28 -11.15
C SER A 963 25.30 -23.31 -11.89
N TYR A 964 25.77 -22.09 -12.12
CA TYR A 964 25.03 -21.09 -12.88
C TYR A 964 26.01 -20.14 -13.62
N ASN A 965 25.75 -19.93 -14.92
CA ASN A 965 26.51 -19.01 -15.78
C ASN A 965 28.05 -19.15 -15.72
N GLY A 966 28.53 -20.40 -15.60
CA GLY A 966 29.96 -20.73 -15.54
C GLY A 966 30.61 -20.59 -14.16
N PHE A 967 29.84 -20.25 -13.13
CA PHE A 967 30.26 -20.17 -11.73
C PHE A 967 29.70 -21.33 -10.90
N THR A 968 30.42 -21.66 -9.84
CA THR A 968 29.91 -22.46 -8.73
C THR A 968 29.47 -21.51 -7.63
N ILE A 969 28.16 -21.35 -7.49
CA ILE A 969 27.55 -20.44 -6.51
C ILE A 969 27.31 -21.18 -5.20
N ASN A 970 27.84 -20.62 -4.14
CA ASN A 970 27.60 -21.02 -2.75
C ASN A 970 26.84 -19.93 -2.00
N THR A 971 25.96 -20.31 -1.11
CA THR A 971 25.18 -19.33 -0.30
C THR A 971 25.47 -19.54 1.17
N LYS A 972 25.47 -18.47 1.96
CA LYS A 972 25.58 -18.49 3.41
C LYS A 972 24.59 -17.53 4.04
N LEU A 973 24.13 -17.84 5.26
CA LEU A 973 23.30 -16.98 6.08
C LEU A 973 23.97 -16.83 7.44
N LEU A 974 24.15 -15.58 7.89
CA LEU A 974 24.78 -15.27 9.18
C LEU A 974 23.96 -14.24 9.97
N PHE A 975 23.81 -14.51 11.25
CA PHE A 975 23.21 -13.62 12.24
C PHE A 975 24.28 -13.14 13.23
N LYS A 976 24.22 -11.87 13.61
CA LYS A 976 25.12 -11.34 14.64
C LYS A 976 24.49 -11.45 16.00
N SER A 977 25.20 -12.06 16.96
CA SER A 977 24.73 -12.13 18.32
C SER A 977 25.01 -10.82 19.08
N ARG A 978 24.03 -10.36 19.90
CA ARG A 978 24.19 -9.24 20.82
C ARG A 978 24.68 -9.66 22.21
N ARG A 979 24.37 -10.90 22.63
CA ARG A 979 24.63 -11.42 24.00
C ARG A 979 25.56 -12.63 24.02
N GLY A 980 26.22 -12.92 22.93
CA GLY A 980 26.98 -14.15 22.77
C GLY A 980 26.12 -15.30 22.27
N THR A 981 26.77 -16.41 21.87
CA THR A 981 26.11 -17.56 21.27
C THR A 981 25.74 -18.64 22.28
N ALA A 982 25.95 -18.40 23.59
CA ALA A 982 25.72 -19.40 24.64
C ALA A 982 24.25 -19.87 24.74
N ASP A 983 23.31 -19.00 24.43
CA ASP A 983 21.86 -19.30 24.47
C ASP A 983 21.33 -19.84 23.13
N VAL A 984 22.16 -19.97 22.10
CA VAL A 984 21.79 -20.50 20.79
C VAL A 984 21.87 -22.02 20.82
N LEU A 985 20.83 -22.70 20.36
CA LEU A 985 20.82 -24.15 20.22
C LEU A 985 22.00 -24.62 19.36
N GLU A 986 22.65 -25.71 19.75
CA GLU A 986 23.92 -26.21 19.17
C GLU A 986 23.87 -26.36 17.64
N ASN A 987 22.78 -26.91 17.10
CA ASN A 987 22.58 -27.09 15.65
C ASN A 987 22.41 -25.79 14.87
N TYR A 988 22.13 -24.67 15.54
CA TYR A 988 22.00 -23.35 14.88
C TYR A 988 23.22 -22.45 15.10
N GLN A 989 24.18 -22.80 15.96
CA GLN A 989 25.35 -21.98 16.28
C GLN A 989 26.18 -21.62 15.05
N LYS A 990 26.23 -22.47 14.04
CA LYS A 990 26.97 -22.23 12.79
C LYS A 990 26.48 -21.01 11.99
N TYR A 991 25.23 -20.54 12.21
CA TYR A 991 24.66 -19.38 11.55
C TYR A 991 24.88 -18.08 12.33
N TRP A 992 25.54 -18.16 13.48
CA TRP A 992 25.76 -17.02 14.36
C TRP A 992 27.23 -16.70 14.47
N PHE A 993 27.52 -15.40 14.63
CA PHE A 993 28.86 -14.92 14.94
C PHE A 993 28.80 -13.83 16.01
N ASN A 994 29.87 -13.72 16.79
CA ASN A 994 30.00 -12.76 17.88
C ASN A 994 30.77 -11.52 17.45
N ASP A 995 31.85 -11.69 16.72
CA ASP A 995 32.76 -10.66 16.27
C ASP A 995 33.17 -10.85 14.80
N PHE A 996 33.88 -9.88 14.26
CA PHE A 996 34.30 -9.91 12.87
C PHE A 996 35.45 -10.84 12.57
N THR A 997 36.19 -11.32 13.57
CA THR A 997 37.18 -12.39 13.40
C THR A 997 36.47 -13.71 13.10
N GLU A 998 35.44 -14.00 13.88
CA GLU A 998 34.57 -15.17 13.62
C GLU A 998 33.80 -15.03 12.30
N PHE A 999 33.27 -13.84 11.99
CA PHE A 999 32.66 -13.53 10.70
C PHE A 999 33.59 -13.84 9.53
N GLY A 1000 34.84 -13.37 9.61
CA GLY A 1000 35.86 -13.64 8.62
C GLY A 1000 36.17 -15.14 8.45
N GLY A 1001 36.20 -15.90 9.53
CA GLY A 1001 36.32 -17.37 9.48
C GLY A 1001 35.14 -18.05 8.79
N ARG A 1002 33.91 -17.50 8.91
CA ARG A 1002 32.69 -18.04 8.30
C ARG A 1002 32.60 -17.76 6.79
N ILE A 1003 33.22 -16.72 6.26
CA ILE A 1003 33.13 -16.35 4.83
C ILE A 1003 34.13 -17.08 3.94
N VAL A 1004 35.11 -17.79 4.50
CA VAL A 1004 36.12 -18.51 3.72
C VAL A 1004 35.48 -19.49 2.75
N LEU A 1005 35.82 -19.44 1.47
CA LEU A 1005 35.46 -20.42 0.46
C LEU A 1005 36.42 -21.62 0.58
N GLN A 1006 35.89 -22.76 1.06
CA GLN A 1006 36.67 -24.00 1.11
C GLN A 1006 36.87 -24.60 -0.26
#